data_a0f84f500125ef6a64f5cbde7fd48bf0
#
_entry.id   a0f84f500125ef6a64f5cbde7fd48bf0
#
_cell.length_a   1.000
_cell.length_b   1.000
_cell.length_c   1.000
_cell.angle_alpha   90.00
_cell.angle_beta   90.00
_cell.angle_gamma   90.00
#
_symmetry.space_group_name_H-M   'P 1'
#
loop_
_entity.id
_entity.type
_entity.pdbx_description
1 polymer ?
#
loop_
_entity_poly.entity_id
_entity_poly.type
_entity_poly.pdbx_seq_one_letter_code
_entity_poly.pdbx_strand_id
1 'polypeptide(L)'
;MYIQFREPISTSPAQPDAGHRHLFSCAPAAAINPITLAIIVAFSALVLPQTARASCNSSGGGTYVCEGENHAGIILSGTDIAVETQPGFSITEPGGADPALSLIGSGAISYLDTNRSALDTTGADSLYIQNDTSMAGQSTSINIQSNSSIGSGININNRSGADAAIQIDLSGTLSGNQNGSAALSIHSSAEGNSAFILNLDALSGSMGLQSYNDSRSGIATTNINIVNDINVEYSGASINNTGNGETSIINFNSKNITTEFDGLNVYNTNYAGAAITNINIDGDIRSANSQAATFYNSAYEGPSSLRLRANHVTGEYAGLYISNDSRKSSAITDILLTGDLTSTSGAGLVFNSYVEEDDIGASIKLNNIYSYYEALSLSANTLNGDMQFDLDISGDIVNEYGTGILMMGMASEGNSTIIINANNINSGSQSLKVNNYSHLGTAVSDITATGHLVSEQGVGAIFSTYVSQGDAIAVINLNDITAAGSSVEIDTIASEGNSITYLTVTGQINASNGEGITLSSQATDGSTLVNIDVNNIASEYDAIYLHNSVTGVDNGTSTIDLITRGALVSQQGYGINLETNTADTYVTVGGLVHGGNGTAIGIHRLENVQTSATLELQSGYALEGVTQALVFNGSYAEINDAALDLANSHLVLGGTGDAAFDLTRIDNREEAILDGDPNRITGFGTLTKTNNSIWTLTGANMAD
;
A
#
# COMPACT_ATOMS: atom_id res chain seq x y z
N MET A 1 12.22 -28.16 14.41
CA MET A 1 12.58 -27.43 15.63
C MET A 1 11.58 -26.30 15.78
N TYR A 2 10.60 -26.43 16.66
CA TYR A 2 9.53 -25.41 16.82
C TYR A 2 10.12 -24.20 17.55
N ILE A 3 10.14 -23.06 16.91
CA ILE A 3 10.45 -21.76 17.55
C ILE A 3 9.11 -21.11 17.87
N GLN A 4 8.77 -21.06 19.16
CA GLN A 4 7.69 -20.24 19.67
C GLN A 4 8.17 -18.79 19.76
N PHE A 5 7.60 -17.91 18.96
CA PHE A 5 7.72 -16.47 19.19
C PHE A 5 6.92 -16.09 20.44
N ARG A 6 7.61 -15.62 21.47
CA ARG A 6 7.02 -14.94 22.61
C ARG A 6 6.83 -13.47 22.22
N GLU A 7 5.59 -13.04 22.23
CA GLU A 7 5.27 -11.60 22.16
C GLU A 7 5.81 -10.87 23.40
N PRO A 8 6.36 -9.67 23.26
CA PRO A 8 6.66 -8.83 24.39
C PRO A 8 5.37 -8.16 24.90
N ILE A 9 5.06 -8.37 26.17
CA ILE A 9 3.98 -7.70 26.88
C ILE A 9 4.36 -6.23 27.02
N SER A 10 3.72 -5.35 26.26
CA SER A 10 3.77 -3.91 26.50
C SER A 10 2.67 -3.53 27.49
N THR A 11 3.07 -3.04 28.63
CA THR A 11 2.20 -2.43 29.63
C THR A 11 1.76 -1.04 29.16
N SER A 12 0.49 -0.93 28.77
CA SER A 12 -0.15 0.34 28.48
C SER A 12 -0.65 1.01 29.76
N PRO A 13 -0.49 2.32 29.96
CA PRO A 13 -1.16 3.04 31.03
C PRO A 13 -2.61 3.36 30.69
N ALA A 14 -3.39 3.47 31.74
CA ALA A 14 -4.83 3.58 31.80
C ALA A 14 -5.45 4.71 30.95
N GLN A 15 -6.49 4.34 30.19
CA GLN A 15 -7.46 5.27 29.59
C GLN A 15 -8.48 5.76 30.63
N PRO A 16 -8.98 6.98 30.49
CA PRO A 16 -10.25 7.37 31.09
C PRO A 16 -11.42 7.03 30.15
N ASP A 17 -12.50 6.55 30.77
CA ASP A 17 -13.82 6.28 30.24
C ASP A 17 -14.40 7.43 29.42
N ALA A 18 -14.87 7.12 28.20
CA ALA A 18 -16.03 7.76 27.60
C ALA A 18 -16.73 6.73 26.70
N GLY A 19 -17.87 6.25 27.20
CA GLY A 19 -18.70 5.29 26.52
C GLY A 19 -19.40 5.86 25.30
N HIS A 20 -19.49 5.04 24.28
CA HIS A 20 -20.72 4.75 23.51
C HIS A 20 -20.39 3.67 22.47
N ARG A 21 -20.56 2.42 22.89
CA ARG A 21 -20.64 1.32 21.92
C ARG A 21 -22.05 1.30 21.34
N HIS A 22 -22.21 1.67 20.10
CA HIS A 22 -23.37 1.25 19.30
C HIS A 22 -23.06 -0.13 18.70
N LEU A 23 -23.52 -1.16 19.40
CA LEU A 23 -23.73 -2.50 18.82
C LEU A 23 -24.90 -2.40 17.84
N PHE A 24 -24.64 -2.54 16.55
CA PHE A 24 -25.67 -2.89 15.59
C PHE A 24 -26.04 -4.36 15.82
N SER A 25 -27.15 -4.57 16.54
CA SER A 25 -27.81 -5.86 16.61
C SER A 25 -28.64 -6.03 15.33
N CYS A 26 -28.30 -7.01 14.49
CA CYS A 26 -29.20 -7.52 13.48
C CYS A 26 -30.47 -8.06 14.17
N ALA A 27 -31.56 -7.34 14.07
CA ALA A 27 -32.86 -7.88 14.44
C ALA A 27 -33.31 -8.89 13.37
N PRO A 28 -33.84 -10.04 13.74
CA PRO A 28 -34.40 -10.99 12.77
C PRO A 28 -35.62 -10.40 12.09
N ALA A 29 -35.75 -10.63 10.78
CA ALA A 29 -36.90 -10.25 9.98
C ALA A 29 -38.20 -10.74 10.64
N ALA A 30 -39.01 -9.79 11.06
CA ALA A 30 -40.37 -10.08 11.54
C ALA A 30 -41.21 -10.49 10.35
N ALA A 31 -41.75 -11.71 10.39
CA ALA A 31 -42.70 -12.22 9.44
C ALA A 31 -43.94 -11.30 9.43
N ILE A 32 -44.20 -10.68 8.31
CA ILE A 32 -45.39 -9.86 8.09
C ILE A 32 -46.55 -10.82 7.91
N ASN A 33 -47.52 -10.72 8.79
CA ASN A 33 -48.73 -11.51 8.83
C ASN A 33 -49.69 -11.07 7.70
N PRO A 34 -50.23 -11.98 6.86
CA PRO A 34 -51.03 -11.63 5.66
C PRO A 34 -52.49 -11.19 5.91
N ILE A 35 -52.84 -10.66 7.07
CA ILE A 35 -54.22 -10.30 7.45
C ILE A 35 -54.50 -8.77 7.51
N THR A 36 -53.65 -7.94 6.93
CA THR A 36 -53.96 -6.48 6.93
C THR A 36 -54.26 -5.88 5.55
N LEU A 37 -54.55 -6.71 4.55
CA LEU A 37 -54.82 -6.26 3.18
C LEU A 37 -56.31 -6.26 2.79
N ALA A 38 -57.24 -6.24 3.72
CA ALA A 38 -58.66 -6.36 3.38
C ALA A 38 -59.60 -5.33 4.06
N ILE A 39 -59.17 -4.11 4.28
CA ILE A 39 -60.11 -3.02 4.63
C ILE A 39 -59.54 -1.72 4.09
N ILE A 40 -59.91 -1.29 2.92
CA ILE A 40 -60.18 0.06 2.45
C ILE A 40 -60.76 -0.03 1.02
N VAL A 41 -61.97 -0.46 0.91
CA VAL A 41 -62.85 -0.12 -0.23
C VAL A 41 -64.21 0.16 0.35
N ALA A 42 -64.49 1.39 0.68
CA ALA A 42 -65.80 2.05 0.69
C ALA A 42 -65.70 3.35 1.50
N PHE A 43 -65.55 4.50 0.87
CA PHE A 43 -66.26 5.72 1.26
C PHE A 43 -66.27 6.71 0.09
N SER A 44 -67.41 6.72 -0.59
CA SER A 44 -68.27 7.83 -1.02
C SER A 44 -67.68 9.04 -1.72
N ALA A 45 -68.09 9.19 -2.92
CA ALA A 45 -68.05 10.38 -3.73
C ALA A 45 -68.65 11.63 -3.02
N LEU A 46 -67.77 12.58 -2.77
CA LEU A 46 -68.12 13.99 -2.64
C LEU A 46 -67.55 14.72 -3.86
N VAL A 47 -68.42 15.19 -4.74
CA VAL A 47 -68.05 16.00 -5.91
C VAL A 47 -67.53 17.36 -5.39
N LEU A 48 -66.25 17.50 -5.25
CA LEU A 48 -65.59 18.81 -5.24
C LEU A 48 -65.02 19.07 -6.65
N PRO A 49 -64.82 20.33 -7.07
CA PRO A 49 -64.33 20.63 -8.42
C PRO A 49 -63.04 19.82 -8.63
N GLN A 50 -63.05 18.94 -9.60
CA GLN A 50 -61.92 18.12 -9.97
C GLN A 50 -60.81 19.06 -10.49
N THR A 51 -59.91 19.48 -9.63
CA THR A 51 -58.54 19.68 -10.08
C THR A 51 -58.11 18.35 -10.68
N ALA A 52 -57.66 18.34 -11.90
CA ALA A 52 -57.20 17.12 -12.58
C ALA A 52 -56.15 16.45 -11.70
N ARG A 53 -56.52 15.40 -10.95
CA ARG A 53 -55.60 14.63 -10.14
C ARG A 53 -54.76 13.77 -11.07
N ALA A 54 -53.46 13.70 -10.84
CA ALA A 54 -52.61 12.75 -11.54
C ALA A 54 -53.23 11.35 -11.41
N SER A 55 -53.37 10.69 -12.50
CA SER A 55 -53.86 9.32 -12.56
C SER A 55 -52.99 8.50 -13.50
N CYS A 56 -52.70 7.28 -13.13
CA CYS A 56 -52.08 6.31 -14.02
C CYS A 56 -53.19 5.37 -14.54
N ASN A 57 -53.62 5.58 -15.77
CA ASN A 57 -54.70 4.82 -16.38
C ASN A 57 -54.14 3.57 -17.06
N SER A 58 -54.68 2.40 -16.75
CA SER A 58 -54.29 1.16 -17.42
C SER A 58 -54.79 1.16 -18.87
N SER A 59 -53.88 0.96 -19.80
CA SER A 59 -54.18 0.72 -21.22
C SER A 59 -54.33 -0.76 -21.57
N GLY A 60 -54.23 -1.65 -20.57
CA GLY A 60 -54.29 -3.11 -20.70
C GLY A 60 -52.90 -3.77 -20.68
N GLY A 61 -52.81 -5.04 -20.29
CA GLY A 61 -51.55 -5.83 -20.31
C GLY A 61 -50.47 -5.34 -19.36
N GLY A 62 -50.81 -4.65 -18.25
CA GLY A 62 -49.83 -4.10 -17.30
C GLY A 62 -49.24 -2.74 -17.70
N THR A 63 -49.70 -2.14 -18.81
CA THR A 63 -49.23 -0.82 -19.25
C THR A 63 -50.10 0.28 -18.64
N TYR A 64 -49.46 1.33 -18.13
CA TYR A 64 -50.04 2.49 -17.49
C TYR A 64 -49.55 3.78 -18.14
N VAL A 65 -50.47 4.68 -18.44
CA VAL A 65 -50.16 6.04 -18.90
C VAL A 65 -50.49 7.00 -17.76
N CYS A 66 -49.50 7.74 -17.29
CA CYS A 66 -49.64 8.63 -16.16
C CYS A 66 -49.67 10.10 -16.61
N GLU A 67 -50.70 10.85 -16.17
CA GLU A 67 -50.93 12.24 -16.55
C GLU A 67 -51.45 13.08 -15.38
N GLY A 68 -51.25 14.41 -15.43
CA GLY A 68 -51.79 15.36 -14.46
C GLY A 68 -50.95 15.49 -13.19
N GLU A 69 -51.45 16.23 -12.21
CA GLU A 69 -50.77 16.56 -10.94
C GLU A 69 -51.45 15.86 -9.76
N ASN A 70 -50.71 15.24 -8.85
CA ASN A 70 -51.20 14.57 -7.64
C ASN A 70 -50.40 15.02 -6.41
N HIS A 71 -51.07 14.96 -5.25
CA HIS A 71 -50.48 15.21 -3.94
C HIS A 71 -50.55 13.96 -3.04
N ALA A 72 -50.83 12.81 -3.60
CA ALA A 72 -50.85 11.52 -2.91
C ALA A 72 -50.07 10.49 -3.73
N GLY A 73 -49.35 9.58 -3.05
CA GLY A 73 -48.62 8.51 -3.70
C GLY A 73 -49.49 7.59 -4.54
N ILE A 74 -48.93 7.10 -5.63
CA ILE A 74 -49.61 6.15 -6.54
C ILE A 74 -48.92 4.78 -6.40
N ILE A 75 -49.74 3.73 -6.22
CA ILE A 75 -49.25 2.35 -6.17
C ILE A 75 -49.80 1.60 -7.38
N LEU A 76 -48.92 1.06 -8.20
CA LEU A 76 -49.21 0.19 -9.33
C LEU A 76 -48.70 -1.23 -9.05
N SER A 77 -49.56 -2.23 -9.28
CA SER A 77 -49.22 -3.62 -9.03
C SER A 77 -49.61 -4.54 -10.17
N GLY A 78 -48.79 -5.56 -10.45
CA GLY A 78 -49.03 -6.54 -11.52
C GLY A 78 -47.87 -7.51 -11.73
N THR A 79 -48.02 -8.43 -12.68
CA THR A 79 -46.89 -9.30 -13.06
C THR A 79 -45.83 -8.51 -13.82
N ASP A 80 -46.25 -7.87 -14.93
CA ASP A 80 -45.43 -6.95 -15.70
C ASP A 80 -46.01 -5.55 -15.57
N ILE A 81 -45.16 -4.54 -15.40
CA ILE A 81 -45.59 -3.15 -15.21
C ILE A 81 -44.81 -2.26 -16.18
N ALA A 82 -45.47 -1.57 -17.05
CA ALA A 82 -44.91 -0.54 -17.91
C ALA A 82 -45.56 0.80 -17.64
N VAL A 83 -44.83 1.78 -17.21
CA VAL A 83 -45.29 3.13 -16.92
C VAL A 83 -44.69 4.11 -17.93
N GLU A 84 -45.57 4.89 -18.58
CA GLU A 84 -45.16 6.00 -19.44
C GLU A 84 -45.80 7.29 -18.90
N THR A 85 -45.01 8.35 -18.75
CA THR A 85 -45.50 9.63 -18.29
C THR A 85 -45.87 10.53 -19.46
N GLN A 86 -46.89 11.37 -19.26
CA GLN A 86 -47.32 12.40 -20.21
C GLN A 86 -46.85 13.79 -19.74
N PRO A 87 -46.74 14.79 -20.65
CA PRO A 87 -46.40 16.16 -20.27
C PRO A 87 -47.29 16.70 -19.16
N GLY A 88 -46.67 17.23 -18.10
CA GLY A 88 -47.37 17.76 -16.93
C GLY A 88 -47.71 16.72 -15.86
N PHE A 89 -47.24 15.48 -16.01
CA PHE A 89 -47.30 14.51 -14.91
C PHE A 89 -46.42 14.93 -13.77
N SER A 90 -46.97 14.98 -12.55
CA SER A 90 -46.18 15.23 -11.32
C SER A 90 -46.86 14.59 -10.12
N ILE A 91 -46.05 14.13 -9.18
CA ILE A 91 -46.45 13.70 -7.86
C ILE A 91 -45.58 14.46 -6.86
N THR A 92 -46.22 15.38 -6.11
CA THR A 92 -45.52 16.18 -5.08
C THR A 92 -46.32 16.03 -3.77
N GLU A 93 -45.75 15.29 -2.83
CA GLU A 93 -46.39 15.07 -1.52
C GLU A 93 -45.52 15.62 -0.39
N PRO A 94 -45.83 16.82 0.12
CA PRO A 94 -45.11 17.38 1.23
C PRO A 94 -45.51 16.65 2.53
N GLY A 95 -44.61 15.86 3.09
CA GLY A 95 -44.71 15.30 4.44
C GLY A 95 -45.33 13.91 4.57
N GLY A 96 -45.48 13.17 3.49
CA GLY A 96 -45.90 11.76 3.52
C GLY A 96 -44.77 10.77 3.87
N ALA A 97 -45.13 9.65 4.47
CA ALA A 97 -44.24 8.52 4.69
C ALA A 97 -44.23 7.54 3.51
N ASP A 98 -45.10 7.74 2.55
CA ASP A 98 -45.28 6.88 1.39
C ASP A 98 -44.51 7.41 0.16
N PRO A 99 -43.92 6.52 -0.69
CA PRO A 99 -43.28 6.92 -1.94
C PRO A 99 -44.27 7.66 -2.89
N ALA A 100 -43.73 8.57 -3.72
CA ALA A 100 -44.54 9.24 -4.71
C ALA A 100 -45.11 8.24 -5.72
N LEU A 101 -44.29 7.35 -6.26
CA LEU A 101 -44.70 6.28 -7.15
C LEU A 101 -44.11 4.94 -6.66
N SER A 102 -45.00 3.97 -6.45
CA SER A 102 -44.60 2.59 -6.08
C SER A 102 -44.99 1.63 -7.20
N LEU A 103 -44.02 0.85 -7.70
CA LEU A 103 -44.20 -0.21 -8.69
C LEU A 103 -43.92 -1.56 -8.03
N ILE A 104 -44.98 -2.38 -7.88
CA ILE A 104 -44.89 -3.68 -7.19
C ILE A 104 -45.21 -4.79 -8.18
N GLY A 105 -44.14 -5.49 -8.64
CA GLY A 105 -44.22 -6.47 -9.71
C GLY A 105 -43.61 -7.83 -9.42
N SER A 106 -43.71 -8.71 -10.40
CA SER A 106 -43.08 -10.03 -10.35
C SER A 106 -42.53 -10.49 -11.72
N GLY A 107 -42.14 -9.56 -12.58
CA GLY A 107 -41.64 -9.84 -13.94
C GLY A 107 -40.83 -8.68 -14.49
N ALA A 108 -41.26 -8.13 -15.63
CA ALA A 108 -40.66 -6.96 -16.22
C ALA A 108 -41.31 -5.67 -15.68
N ILE A 109 -40.48 -4.75 -15.15
CA ILE A 109 -40.91 -3.42 -14.74
C ILE A 109 -40.17 -2.38 -15.57
N SER A 110 -40.93 -1.45 -16.19
CA SER A 110 -40.34 -0.31 -16.89
C SER A 110 -41.00 1.00 -16.47
N TYR A 111 -40.18 2.04 -16.33
CA TYR A 111 -40.61 3.42 -16.13
C TYR A 111 -39.95 4.31 -17.18
N LEU A 112 -40.75 4.91 -18.02
CA LEU A 112 -40.28 5.80 -19.08
C LEU A 112 -40.85 7.21 -18.86
N ASP A 113 -39.95 8.15 -18.56
CA ASP A 113 -40.23 9.57 -18.41
C ASP A 113 -39.40 10.42 -19.36
N THR A 114 -39.94 10.78 -20.50
CA THR A 114 -39.30 11.70 -21.45
C THR A 114 -39.81 13.15 -21.30
N ASN A 115 -40.69 13.40 -20.34
CA ASN A 115 -41.47 14.63 -20.23
C ASN A 115 -41.03 15.53 -19.06
N ARG A 116 -39.96 15.18 -18.36
CA ARG A 116 -39.48 15.90 -17.17
C ARG A 116 -40.52 15.96 -16.06
N SER A 117 -41.10 14.83 -15.74
CA SER A 117 -42.06 14.68 -14.65
C SER A 117 -41.41 14.97 -13.29
N ALA A 118 -42.13 15.58 -12.38
CA ALA A 118 -41.66 15.80 -11.01
C ALA A 118 -42.18 14.67 -10.11
N LEU A 119 -41.27 13.85 -9.61
CA LEU A 119 -41.49 12.93 -8.50
C LEU A 119 -40.78 13.46 -7.28
N ASP A 120 -41.50 14.02 -6.30
CA ASP A 120 -40.90 14.62 -5.13
C ASP A 120 -41.69 14.27 -3.86
N THR A 121 -40.97 13.90 -2.80
CA THR A 121 -41.52 13.66 -1.47
C THR A 121 -40.54 14.27 -0.42
N THR A 122 -41.08 14.62 0.74
CA THR A 122 -40.25 15.19 1.81
C THR A 122 -39.77 14.15 2.83
N GLY A 123 -40.27 12.93 2.82
CA GLY A 123 -39.99 11.93 3.87
C GLY A 123 -39.85 10.49 3.39
N ALA A 124 -40.03 10.22 2.11
CA ALA A 124 -39.93 8.88 1.52
C ALA A 124 -39.20 8.94 0.18
N ASP A 125 -39.01 7.80 -0.48
CA ASP A 125 -38.42 7.73 -1.81
C ASP A 125 -39.36 8.30 -2.86
N SER A 126 -38.86 8.97 -3.88
CA SER A 126 -39.69 9.44 -5.00
C SER A 126 -40.19 8.28 -5.85
N LEU A 127 -39.33 7.31 -6.11
CA LEU A 127 -39.71 6.09 -6.85
C LEU A 127 -39.30 4.86 -6.03
N TYR A 128 -40.27 4.04 -5.70
CA TYR A 128 -40.05 2.74 -5.04
C TYR A 128 -40.42 1.60 -5.98
N ILE A 129 -39.51 0.65 -6.18
CA ILE A 129 -39.73 -0.54 -7.00
C ILE A 129 -39.49 -1.78 -6.15
N GLN A 130 -40.49 -2.63 -6.06
CA GLN A 130 -40.37 -3.98 -5.52
C GLN A 130 -40.72 -4.97 -6.60
N ASN A 131 -39.78 -5.82 -6.97
CA ASN A 131 -39.92 -6.86 -7.97
C ASN A 131 -39.49 -8.21 -7.41
N ASP A 132 -40.42 -9.14 -7.27
CA ASP A 132 -40.15 -10.44 -6.62
C ASP A 132 -40.72 -11.60 -7.48
N THR A 133 -39.79 -12.34 -8.11
CA THR A 133 -40.08 -13.64 -8.74
C THR A 133 -39.26 -14.72 -8.03
N SER A 134 -39.65 -15.06 -6.83
CA SER A 134 -39.00 -16.15 -6.08
C SER A 134 -39.25 -17.54 -6.65
N MET A 135 -40.06 -17.67 -7.70
CA MET A 135 -40.29 -18.93 -8.39
C MET A 135 -39.10 -19.31 -9.27
N ALA A 136 -38.57 -20.52 -9.06
CA ALA A 136 -37.45 -21.04 -9.82
C ALA A 136 -37.65 -20.95 -11.35
N GLY A 137 -36.66 -20.46 -12.07
CA GLY A 137 -36.65 -20.35 -13.52
C GLY A 137 -37.30 -19.09 -14.07
N GLN A 138 -37.78 -18.15 -13.23
CA GLN A 138 -38.33 -16.87 -13.68
C GLN A 138 -37.27 -15.73 -13.49
N SER A 139 -37.01 -15.01 -14.57
CA SER A 139 -36.12 -13.84 -14.57
C SER A 139 -36.89 -12.55 -14.29
N THR A 140 -36.19 -11.56 -13.75
CA THR A 140 -36.72 -10.19 -13.56
C THR A 140 -35.96 -9.19 -14.44
N SER A 141 -36.66 -8.15 -14.88
CA SER A 141 -36.03 -6.99 -15.50
C SER A 141 -36.63 -5.68 -14.99
N ILE A 142 -35.75 -4.69 -14.71
CA ILE A 142 -36.17 -3.33 -14.36
C ILE A 142 -35.46 -2.38 -15.31
N ASN A 143 -36.25 -1.53 -15.99
CA ASN A 143 -35.74 -0.52 -16.90
C ASN A 143 -36.32 0.85 -16.54
N ILE A 144 -35.45 1.79 -16.14
CA ILE A 144 -35.83 3.15 -15.79
C ILE A 144 -35.09 4.11 -16.73
N GLN A 145 -35.91 4.92 -17.45
CA GLN A 145 -35.38 6.00 -18.29
C GLN A 145 -36.10 7.31 -17.92
N SER A 146 -35.33 8.31 -17.49
CA SER A 146 -35.91 9.62 -17.15
C SER A 146 -34.97 10.77 -17.51
N ASN A 147 -35.55 11.84 -18.02
CA ASN A 147 -34.91 13.13 -18.26
C ASN A 147 -35.17 14.12 -17.11
N SER A 148 -35.74 13.67 -16.01
CA SER A 148 -36.12 14.48 -14.86
C SER A 148 -35.07 14.46 -13.77
N SER A 149 -35.02 15.53 -12.99
CA SER A 149 -34.41 15.47 -11.66
C SER A 149 -35.35 14.82 -10.67
N ILE A 150 -34.90 13.86 -9.88
CA ILE A 150 -35.70 13.14 -8.89
C ILE A 150 -35.23 13.59 -7.51
N GLY A 151 -36.15 14.19 -6.72
CA GLY A 151 -35.82 14.98 -5.54
C GLY A 151 -35.56 14.20 -4.25
N SER A 152 -36.13 12.98 -4.12
CA SER A 152 -36.09 12.25 -2.84
C SER A 152 -35.62 10.79 -2.98
N GLY A 153 -34.97 10.49 -4.08
CA GLY A 153 -34.29 9.21 -4.30
C GLY A 153 -35.15 8.13 -4.99
N ILE A 154 -34.45 7.10 -5.40
CA ILE A 154 -35.01 5.87 -6.00
C ILE A 154 -34.57 4.69 -5.13
N ASN A 155 -35.51 3.83 -4.78
CA ASN A 155 -35.28 2.61 -4.03
C ASN A 155 -35.81 1.39 -4.79
N ILE A 156 -34.92 0.42 -5.04
CA ILE A 156 -35.22 -0.77 -5.83
C ILE A 156 -34.87 -2.02 -5.00
N ASN A 157 -35.88 -2.85 -4.79
CA ASN A 157 -35.72 -4.19 -4.23
C ASN A 157 -36.12 -5.22 -5.29
N ASN A 158 -35.14 -6.00 -5.77
CA ASN A 158 -35.34 -6.98 -6.83
C ASN A 158 -34.90 -8.38 -6.37
N ARG A 159 -35.77 -9.35 -6.53
CA ARG A 159 -35.49 -10.75 -6.24
C ARG A 159 -35.89 -11.63 -7.42
N SER A 160 -34.94 -12.41 -7.92
CA SER A 160 -35.15 -13.25 -9.11
C SER A 160 -34.90 -14.73 -8.82
N GLY A 161 -35.77 -15.59 -9.26
CA GLY A 161 -35.61 -17.05 -9.25
C GLY A 161 -34.75 -17.59 -10.39
N ALA A 162 -34.26 -16.71 -11.28
CA ALA A 162 -33.29 -16.99 -12.34
C ALA A 162 -32.39 -15.76 -12.51
N ASP A 163 -32.33 -15.15 -13.69
CA ASP A 163 -31.51 -13.96 -13.95
C ASP A 163 -32.22 -12.67 -13.53
N ALA A 164 -31.46 -11.69 -13.05
CA ALA A 164 -31.91 -10.33 -12.75
C ALA A 164 -31.17 -9.31 -13.61
N ALA A 165 -31.91 -8.36 -14.20
CA ALA A 165 -31.34 -7.25 -14.94
C ALA A 165 -31.93 -5.92 -14.47
N ILE A 166 -31.11 -4.96 -14.11
CA ILE A 166 -31.52 -3.59 -13.77
C ILE A 166 -30.76 -2.62 -14.67
N GLN A 167 -31.50 -1.83 -15.43
CA GLN A 167 -30.98 -0.74 -16.25
C GLN A 167 -31.62 0.58 -15.82
N ILE A 168 -30.78 1.58 -15.53
CA ILE A 168 -31.20 2.92 -15.15
C ILE A 168 -30.42 3.93 -15.98
N ASP A 169 -31.16 4.72 -16.76
CA ASP A 169 -30.63 5.80 -17.59
C ASP A 169 -31.28 7.12 -17.15
N LEU A 170 -30.58 7.95 -16.39
CA LEU A 170 -31.06 9.22 -15.87
C LEU A 170 -30.17 10.37 -16.36
N SER A 171 -30.75 11.35 -17.03
CA SER A 171 -30.06 12.55 -17.51
C SER A 171 -30.25 13.79 -16.62
N GLY A 172 -30.95 13.66 -15.49
CA GLY A 172 -31.10 14.71 -14.48
C GLY A 172 -30.42 14.34 -13.16
N THR A 173 -30.28 15.31 -12.28
CA THR A 173 -29.69 15.08 -10.93
C THR A 173 -30.64 14.23 -10.10
N LEU A 174 -30.09 13.20 -9.47
CA LEU A 174 -30.79 12.38 -8.49
C LEU A 174 -30.35 12.82 -7.09
N SER A 175 -31.32 13.22 -6.27
CA SER A 175 -31.04 13.71 -4.91
C SER A 175 -31.61 12.75 -3.86
N GLY A 176 -30.81 12.47 -2.82
CA GLY A 176 -31.29 11.80 -1.62
C GLY A 176 -32.11 12.77 -0.74
N ASN A 177 -33.04 12.24 0.06
CA ASN A 177 -33.78 13.08 0.98
C ASN A 177 -32.96 13.47 2.22
N GLN A 178 -33.38 14.53 2.92
CA GLN A 178 -32.68 15.05 4.11
C GLN A 178 -32.76 14.13 5.34
N ASN A 179 -33.50 13.02 5.30
CA ASN A 179 -33.67 12.08 6.40
C ASN A 179 -32.67 10.90 6.34
N GLY A 180 -31.63 10.97 5.51
CA GLY A 180 -30.56 9.95 5.42
C GLY A 180 -30.84 8.85 4.40
N SER A 181 -31.82 8.98 3.50
CA SER A 181 -31.99 8.05 2.38
C SER A 181 -30.98 8.32 1.28
N ALA A 182 -30.53 7.25 0.63
CA ALA A 182 -29.65 7.36 -0.53
C ALA A 182 -30.39 7.98 -1.72
N ALA A 183 -29.66 8.73 -2.56
CA ALA A 183 -30.19 9.17 -3.85
C ALA A 183 -30.60 7.97 -4.70
N LEU A 184 -29.80 6.92 -4.73
CA LEU A 184 -30.13 5.65 -5.36
C LEU A 184 -29.78 4.48 -4.43
N SER A 185 -30.80 3.71 -4.06
CA SER A 185 -30.64 2.45 -3.32
C SER A 185 -31.10 1.28 -4.18
N ILE A 186 -30.23 0.32 -4.42
CA ILE A 186 -30.52 -0.88 -5.19
C ILE A 186 -30.13 -2.12 -4.43
N HIS A 187 -31.07 -2.99 -4.21
CA HIS A 187 -30.82 -4.32 -3.70
C HIS A 187 -31.35 -5.36 -4.69
N SER A 188 -30.47 -6.18 -5.26
CA SER A 188 -30.86 -7.28 -6.16
C SER A 188 -30.22 -8.58 -5.74
N SER A 189 -31.00 -9.64 -5.76
CA SER A 189 -30.57 -11.02 -5.55
C SER A 189 -31.14 -11.94 -6.62
N ALA A 190 -30.27 -12.71 -7.28
CA ALA A 190 -30.63 -13.63 -8.35
C ALA A 190 -30.09 -15.03 -8.09
N GLU A 191 -30.84 -16.06 -8.46
CA GLU A 191 -30.34 -17.44 -8.48
C GLU A 191 -29.33 -17.66 -9.63
N GLY A 192 -29.51 -16.98 -10.78
CA GLY A 192 -28.61 -16.95 -11.93
C GLY A 192 -27.75 -15.67 -11.99
N ASN A 193 -27.64 -15.08 -13.17
CA ASN A 193 -26.90 -13.84 -13.36
C ASN A 193 -27.61 -12.64 -12.74
N SER A 194 -26.86 -11.70 -12.17
CA SER A 194 -27.40 -10.42 -11.70
C SER A 194 -26.61 -9.27 -12.32
N ALA A 195 -27.26 -8.41 -13.09
CA ALA A 195 -26.62 -7.35 -13.84
C ALA A 195 -27.24 -5.98 -13.57
N PHE A 196 -26.40 -4.99 -13.22
CA PHE A 196 -26.75 -3.58 -13.15
C PHE A 196 -26.05 -2.79 -14.24
N ILE A 197 -26.78 -1.91 -14.91
CA ILE A 197 -26.26 -0.90 -15.82
C ILE A 197 -26.87 0.44 -15.41
N LEU A 198 -26.06 1.29 -14.79
CA LEU A 198 -26.48 2.56 -14.25
C LEU A 198 -25.74 3.69 -14.98
N ASN A 199 -26.48 4.47 -15.76
CA ASN A 199 -25.99 5.69 -16.40
C ASN A 199 -26.70 6.87 -15.74
N LEU A 200 -25.97 7.62 -14.95
CA LEU A 200 -26.48 8.69 -14.12
C LEU A 200 -25.79 10.01 -14.48
N ASP A 201 -26.49 11.12 -14.35
CA ASP A 201 -25.89 12.44 -14.55
C ASP A 201 -25.10 12.86 -13.31
N ALA A 202 -25.77 13.13 -12.19
CA ALA A 202 -25.14 13.53 -10.93
C ALA A 202 -25.93 12.99 -9.72
N LEU A 203 -25.24 12.83 -8.59
CA LEU A 203 -25.85 12.48 -7.30
C LEU A 203 -25.64 13.59 -6.28
N SER A 204 -26.70 13.90 -5.51
CA SER A 204 -26.66 14.92 -4.46
C SER A 204 -27.54 14.56 -3.26
N GLY A 205 -27.50 15.38 -2.19
CA GLY A 205 -28.33 15.23 -1.00
C GLY A 205 -27.59 14.57 0.16
N SER A 206 -28.30 13.75 0.95
CA SER A 206 -27.75 13.17 2.15
C SER A 206 -26.75 12.04 1.86
N MET A 207 -27.17 11.02 1.10
CA MET A 207 -26.34 9.91 0.66
C MET A 207 -26.44 9.73 -0.85
N GLY A 208 -25.36 9.31 -1.51
CA GLY A 208 -25.31 9.14 -2.95
C GLY A 208 -25.90 7.78 -3.41
N LEU A 209 -25.01 6.82 -3.66
CA LEU A 209 -25.38 5.50 -4.18
C LEU A 209 -25.19 4.42 -3.10
N GLN A 210 -26.20 3.59 -2.93
CA GLN A 210 -26.08 2.30 -2.23
C GLN A 210 -26.50 1.18 -3.19
N SER A 211 -25.59 0.26 -3.49
CA SER A 211 -25.80 -0.81 -4.45
C SER A 211 -25.39 -2.14 -3.84
N TYR A 212 -26.31 -3.09 -3.78
CA TYR A 212 -26.05 -4.47 -3.37
C TYR A 212 -26.52 -5.42 -4.49
N ASN A 213 -25.60 -6.20 -5.03
CA ASN A 213 -25.81 -7.11 -6.15
C ASN A 213 -25.33 -8.52 -5.79
N ASP A 214 -26.26 -9.44 -5.65
CA ASP A 214 -26.00 -10.84 -5.28
C ASP A 214 -26.38 -11.79 -6.42
N SER A 215 -25.44 -12.64 -6.83
CA SER A 215 -25.64 -13.74 -7.79
C SER A 215 -25.24 -15.06 -7.16
N ARG A 216 -26.18 -16.00 -7.04
CA ARG A 216 -25.93 -17.26 -6.33
C ARG A 216 -25.24 -18.33 -7.18
N SER A 217 -25.40 -18.30 -8.49
CA SER A 217 -24.82 -19.32 -9.37
C SER A 217 -24.31 -18.81 -10.70
N GLY A 218 -24.45 -17.51 -10.97
CA GLY A 218 -24.06 -16.87 -12.23
C GLY A 218 -23.02 -15.77 -12.03
N ILE A 219 -23.05 -14.82 -12.95
CA ILE A 219 -22.19 -13.65 -12.96
C ILE A 219 -22.90 -12.49 -12.22
N ALA A 220 -22.22 -11.88 -11.25
CA ALA A 220 -22.65 -10.60 -10.66
C ALA A 220 -21.96 -9.45 -11.38
N THR A 221 -22.66 -8.60 -12.09
CA THR A 221 -22.09 -7.47 -12.81
C THR A 221 -22.72 -6.15 -12.37
N THR A 222 -21.91 -5.19 -11.97
CA THR A 222 -22.33 -3.83 -11.65
C THR A 222 -21.52 -2.84 -12.48
N ASN A 223 -22.17 -2.22 -13.47
CA ASN A 223 -21.59 -1.17 -14.30
C ASN A 223 -22.26 0.16 -13.94
N ILE A 224 -21.48 1.09 -13.42
CA ILE A 224 -21.93 2.41 -12.99
C ILE A 224 -21.13 3.47 -13.72
N ASN A 225 -21.83 4.38 -14.38
CA ASN A 225 -21.28 5.53 -15.03
C ASN A 225 -22.01 6.80 -14.57
N ILE A 226 -21.32 7.66 -13.81
CA ILE A 226 -21.83 8.94 -13.32
C ILE A 226 -21.06 10.04 -14.05
N VAL A 227 -21.73 10.74 -14.96
CA VAL A 227 -21.08 11.68 -15.90
C VAL A 227 -20.50 12.90 -15.19
N ASN A 228 -21.18 13.37 -14.15
CA ASN A 228 -20.81 14.53 -13.35
C ASN A 228 -20.41 14.13 -11.92
N ASP A 229 -20.60 15.03 -10.97
CA ASP A 229 -20.10 14.89 -9.62
C ASP A 229 -21.09 14.13 -8.71
N ILE A 230 -20.53 13.41 -7.73
CA ILE A 230 -21.23 12.96 -6.53
C ILE A 230 -20.91 13.98 -5.44
N ASN A 231 -21.93 14.73 -4.99
CA ASN A 231 -21.79 15.72 -3.94
C ASN A 231 -22.86 15.51 -2.88
N VAL A 232 -22.50 14.85 -1.79
CA VAL A 232 -23.43 14.40 -0.75
C VAL A 232 -22.84 14.60 0.63
N GLU A 233 -23.73 14.60 1.64
CA GLU A 233 -23.33 14.90 3.02
C GLU A 233 -22.64 13.70 3.71
N TYR A 234 -23.21 12.48 3.60
CA TYR A 234 -22.67 11.34 4.37
C TYR A 234 -21.77 10.43 3.54
N SER A 235 -22.31 9.58 2.67
CA SER A 235 -21.55 8.62 1.89
C SER A 235 -21.76 8.81 0.39
N GLY A 236 -20.66 8.92 -0.36
CA GLY A 236 -20.69 9.15 -1.81
C GLY A 236 -21.25 7.95 -2.57
N ALA A 237 -20.57 6.83 -2.50
CA ALA A 237 -21.05 5.59 -3.08
C ALA A 237 -20.62 4.38 -2.24
N SER A 238 -21.55 3.46 -2.02
CA SER A 238 -21.31 2.15 -1.41
C SER A 238 -21.77 1.07 -2.38
N ILE A 239 -20.84 0.28 -2.90
CA ILE A 239 -21.06 -0.72 -3.94
C ILE A 239 -20.66 -2.07 -3.40
N ASN A 240 -21.58 -3.02 -3.39
CA ASN A 240 -21.33 -4.37 -2.92
C ASN A 240 -21.80 -5.38 -3.99
N ASN A 241 -20.86 -6.18 -4.48
CA ASN A 241 -21.15 -7.34 -5.31
C ASN A 241 -20.77 -8.62 -4.55
N THR A 242 -21.65 -9.59 -4.57
CA THR A 242 -21.39 -10.94 -4.09
C THR A 242 -21.70 -11.95 -5.19
N GLY A 243 -20.73 -12.76 -5.56
CA GLY A 243 -20.88 -13.82 -6.54
C GLY A 243 -20.55 -15.19 -5.95
N ASN A 244 -21.34 -16.22 -6.30
CA ASN A 244 -21.01 -17.63 -6.04
C ASN A 244 -20.80 -18.41 -7.34
N GLY A 245 -20.80 -17.72 -8.48
CA GLY A 245 -20.64 -18.28 -9.82
C GLY A 245 -19.29 -17.93 -10.46
N GLU A 246 -19.31 -17.79 -11.79
CA GLU A 246 -18.10 -17.65 -12.59
C GLU A 246 -17.31 -16.36 -12.31
N THR A 247 -17.99 -15.23 -12.11
CA THR A 247 -17.30 -13.93 -11.98
C THR A 247 -18.16 -12.91 -11.24
N SER A 248 -17.54 -12.05 -10.44
CA SER A 248 -18.11 -10.85 -9.87
C SER A 248 -17.38 -9.62 -10.41
N ILE A 249 -18.08 -8.70 -11.06
CA ILE A 249 -17.49 -7.56 -11.77
C ILE A 249 -18.10 -6.25 -11.26
N ILE A 250 -17.24 -5.31 -10.86
CA ILE A 250 -17.60 -3.92 -10.62
C ILE A 250 -16.81 -3.03 -11.58
N ASN A 251 -17.52 -2.23 -12.38
CA ASN A 251 -16.99 -1.12 -13.15
C ASN A 251 -17.67 0.17 -12.68
N PHE A 252 -16.88 1.08 -12.13
CA PHE A 252 -17.38 2.35 -11.62
C PHE A 252 -16.59 3.51 -12.25
N ASN A 253 -17.32 4.43 -12.88
CA ASN A 253 -16.79 5.66 -13.43
C ASN A 253 -17.53 6.86 -12.83
N SER A 254 -16.79 7.90 -12.42
CA SER A 254 -17.32 9.16 -11.93
C SER A 254 -16.32 10.28 -12.21
N LYS A 255 -16.78 11.53 -12.09
CA LYS A 255 -15.91 12.69 -12.22
C LYS A 255 -15.28 13.06 -10.87
N ASN A 256 -16.07 13.61 -9.94
CA ASN A 256 -15.61 13.90 -8.58
C ASN A 256 -16.55 13.26 -7.56
N ILE A 257 -15.99 12.93 -6.39
CA ILE A 257 -16.75 12.48 -5.23
C ILE A 257 -16.39 13.40 -4.06
N THR A 258 -17.38 14.11 -3.52
CA THR A 258 -17.19 14.99 -2.37
C THR A 258 -18.19 14.66 -1.28
N THR A 259 -17.72 14.40 -0.07
CA THR A 259 -18.54 13.96 1.06
C THR A 259 -18.01 14.55 2.38
N GLU A 260 -18.85 14.57 3.41
CA GLU A 260 -18.37 14.82 4.77
C GLU A 260 -17.82 13.56 5.44
N PHE A 261 -18.37 12.37 5.09
CA PHE A 261 -17.92 11.08 5.63
C PHE A 261 -17.34 10.22 4.49
N ASP A 262 -17.69 8.94 4.38
CA ASP A 262 -17.07 8.01 3.46
C ASP A 262 -17.25 8.42 1.99
N GLY A 263 -16.16 8.55 1.24
CA GLY A 263 -16.23 8.94 -0.17
C GLY A 263 -16.73 7.79 -1.05
N LEU A 264 -15.94 6.73 -1.17
CA LEU A 264 -16.25 5.58 -2.01
C LEU A 264 -15.92 4.26 -1.27
N ASN A 265 -16.92 3.42 -1.05
CA ASN A 265 -16.76 2.10 -0.48
C ASN A 265 -17.14 1.03 -1.50
N VAL A 266 -16.20 0.13 -1.82
CA VAL A 266 -16.41 -0.94 -2.80
C VAL A 266 -16.06 -2.28 -2.20
N TYR A 267 -17.01 -3.19 -2.21
CA TYR A 267 -16.88 -4.56 -1.75
C TYR A 267 -17.21 -5.50 -2.90
N ASN A 268 -16.26 -6.28 -3.36
CA ASN A 268 -16.44 -7.23 -4.44
C ASN A 268 -15.94 -8.61 -4.00
N THR A 269 -16.83 -9.54 -3.82
CA THR A 269 -16.50 -10.88 -3.35
C THR A 269 -17.00 -11.93 -4.33
N ASN A 270 -16.16 -12.90 -4.66
CA ASN A 270 -16.58 -14.09 -5.42
C ASN A 270 -16.05 -15.37 -4.76
N TYR A 271 -16.95 -16.33 -4.54
CA TYR A 271 -16.58 -17.58 -3.88
C TYR A 271 -16.10 -18.68 -4.84
N ALA A 272 -16.56 -18.69 -6.09
CA ALA A 272 -16.23 -19.78 -7.04
C ALA A 272 -15.42 -19.32 -8.26
N GLY A 273 -15.35 -18.02 -8.53
CA GLY A 273 -14.69 -17.50 -9.72
C GLY A 273 -13.95 -16.19 -9.44
N ALA A 274 -13.73 -15.41 -10.49
CA ALA A 274 -12.95 -14.18 -10.40
C ALA A 274 -13.71 -13.04 -9.72
N ALA A 275 -12.99 -12.19 -8.96
CA ALA A 275 -13.46 -10.90 -8.47
C ALA A 275 -12.71 -9.77 -9.20
N ILE A 276 -13.42 -8.97 -9.99
CA ILE A 276 -12.83 -7.93 -10.83
C ILE A 276 -13.42 -6.57 -10.46
N THR A 277 -12.58 -5.64 -10.06
CA THR A 277 -12.98 -4.28 -9.68
C THR A 277 -12.19 -3.25 -10.49
N ASN A 278 -12.89 -2.45 -11.29
CA ASN A 278 -12.32 -1.38 -12.08
C ASN A 278 -12.96 -0.05 -11.66
N ILE A 279 -12.16 0.85 -11.14
CA ILE A 279 -12.57 2.16 -10.67
C ILE A 279 -11.83 3.23 -11.46
N ASN A 280 -12.58 4.13 -12.08
CA ASN A 280 -12.03 5.29 -12.78
C ASN A 280 -12.73 6.56 -12.31
N ILE A 281 -12.00 7.41 -11.62
CA ILE A 281 -12.44 8.73 -11.19
C ILE A 281 -11.62 9.77 -11.95
N ASP A 282 -12.25 10.44 -12.92
CA ASP A 282 -11.54 11.41 -13.76
C ASP A 282 -11.05 12.65 -12.98
N GLY A 283 -11.59 12.88 -11.80
CA GLY A 283 -11.24 13.96 -10.89
C GLY A 283 -10.84 13.47 -9.50
N ASP A 284 -11.39 14.12 -8.48
CA ASP A 284 -10.95 13.97 -7.09
C ASP A 284 -11.92 13.14 -6.25
N ILE A 285 -11.40 12.45 -5.23
CA ILE A 285 -12.16 11.86 -4.14
C ILE A 285 -11.84 12.63 -2.86
N ARG A 286 -12.85 13.22 -2.23
CA ARG A 286 -12.70 14.01 -1.01
C ARG A 286 -13.69 13.60 0.06
N SER A 287 -13.17 13.23 1.22
CA SER A 287 -13.94 13.01 2.45
C SER A 287 -13.40 13.94 3.55
N ALA A 288 -14.29 14.70 4.19
CA ALA A 288 -13.86 15.68 5.19
C ALA A 288 -13.57 15.04 6.56
N ASN A 289 -14.37 14.02 6.97
CA ASN A 289 -14.35 13.48 8.33
C ASN A 289 -14.23 11.94 8.37
N SER A 290 -13.78 11.30 7.28
CA SER A 290 -13.61 9.86 7.21
C SER A 290 -12.56 9.43 6.17
N GLN A 291 -12.61 8.19 5.72
CA GLN A 291 -11.76 7.67 4.64
C GLN A 291 -12.26 8.18 3.28
N ALA A 292 -11.33 8.58 2.40
CA ALA A 292 -11.72 8.97 1.06
C ALA A 292 -12.23 7.79 0.24
N ALA A 293 -11.51 6.65 0.27
CA ALA A 293 -11.99 5.44 -0.40
C ALA A 293 -11.51 4.15 0.27
N THR A 294 -12.37 3.15 0.22
CA THR A 294 -12.14 1.80 0.75
C THR A 294 -12.49 0.76 -0.29
N PHE A 295 -11.57 -0.16 -0.55
CA PHE A 295 -11.73 -1.24 -1.53
C PHE A 295 -11.43 -2.59 -0.88
N TYR A 296 -12.41 -3.48 -0.91
CA TYR A 296 -12.27 -4.90 -0.59
C TYR A 296 -12.61 -5.71 -1.83
N ASN A 297 -11.62 -6.36 -2.43
CA ASN A 297 -11.79 -7.19 -3.60
C ASN A 297 -11.26 -8.59 -3.25
N SER A 298 -12.11 -9.59 -3.24
CA SER A 298 -11.75 -10.92 -2.74
C SER A 298 -12.31 -12.03 -3.63
N ALA A 299 -11.45 -12.96 -4.03
CA ALA A 299 -11.84 -14.18 -4.73
C ALA A 299 -11.41 -15.41 -3.94
N TYR A 300 -12.31 -16.40 -3.81
CA TYR A 300 -11.96 -17.62 -3.08
C TYR A 300 -11.29 -18.67 -3.96
N GLU A 301 -11.86 -18.96 -5.15
CA GLU A 301 -11.33 -19.98 -6.06
C GLU A 301 -10.71 -19.43 -7.34
N GLY A 302 -11.05 -18.22 -7.73
CA GLY A 302 -10.54 -17.56 -8.93
C GLY A 302 -9.61 -16.39 -8.63
N PRO A 303 -9.13 -15.70 -9.67
CA PRO A 303 -8.24 -14.54 -9.50
C PRO A 303 -9.00 -13.32 -8.97
N SER A 304 -8.28 -12.50 -8.22
CA SER A 304 -8.71 -11.20 -7.74
C SER A 304 -7.98 -10.09 -8.51
N SER A 305 -8.72 -9.16 -9.09
CA SER A 305 -8.15 -8.04 -9.84
C SER A 305 -8.77 -6.72 -9.41
N LEU A 306 -7.93 -5.77 -8.99
CA LEU A 306 -8.34 -4.43 -8.63
C LEU A 306 -7.54 -3.40 -9.43
N ARG A 307 -8.27 -2.51 -10.10
CA ARG A 307 -7.70 -1.37 -10.80
C ARG A 307 -8.33 -0.08 -10.30
N LEU A 308 -7.50 0.87 -9.87
CA LEU A 308 -7.93 2.20 -9.43
C LEU A 308 -7.19 3.29 -10.19
N ARG A 309 -7.95 4.24 -10.74
CA ARG A 309 -7.44 5.49 -11.30
C ARG A 309 -8.18 6.65 -10.69
N ALA A 310 -7.46 7.64 -10.19
CA ALA A 310 -8.01 8.89 -9.67
C ALA A 310 -6.98 10.02 -9.81
N ASN A 311 -7.44 11.26 -9.61
CA ASN A 311 -6.54 12.41 -9.54
C ASN A 311 -6.13 12.63 -8.07
N HIS A 312 -6.73 13.59 -7.35
CA HIS A 312 -6.44 13.77 -5.93
C HIS A 312 -7.34 12.91 -5.05
N VAL A 313 -6.77 12.36 -3.98
CA VAL A 313 -7.51 11.62 -2.96
C VAL A 313 -7.24 12.23 -1.60
N THR A 314 -8.28 12.70 -0.93
CA THR A 314 -8.17 13.38 0.36
C THR A 314 -9.16 12.77 1.36
N GLY A 315 -8.65 12.30 2.49
CA GLY A 315 -9.45 11.80 3.62
C GLY A 315 -8.93 12.30 4.96
N GLU A 316 -9.71 12.12 6.03
CA GLU A 316 -9.24 12.42 7.38
C GLU A 316 -8.44 11.25 7.97
N TYR A 317 -9.06 10.07 8.11
CA TYR A 317 -8.44 8.91 8.78
C TYR A 317 -7.55 8.09 7.88
N ALA A 318 -7.91 7.96 6.60
CA ALA A 318 -7.05 7.43 5.56
C ALA A 318 -7.41 8.05 4.20
N GLY A 319 -6.41 8.28 3.35
CA GLY A 319 -6.67 8.59 1.96
C GLY A 319 -7.29 7.38 1.26
N LEU A 320 -6.57 6.27 1.24
CA LEU A 320 -7.00 5.01 0.64
C LEU A 320 -6.80 3.83 1.59
N TYR A 321 -7.78 2.93 1.62
CA TYR A 321 -7.66 1.61 2.20
C TYR A 321 -7.97 0.56 1.13
N ILE A 322 -7.06 -0.38 0.90
CA ILE A 322 -7.18 -1.40 -0.16
C ILE A 322 -6.83 -2.78 0.39
N SER A 323 -7.74 -3.73 0.20
CA SER A 323 -7.49 -5.15 0.38
C SER A 323 -7.85 -5.88 -0.92
N ASN A 324 -6.89 -6.60 -1.52
CA ASN A 324 -7.09 -7.36 -2.75
C ASN A 324 -6.56 -8.78 -2.55
N ASP A 325 -7.44 -9.70 -2.27
CA ASP A 325 -7.09 -11.02 -1.78
C ASP A 325 -7.60 -12.13 -2.71
N SER A 326 -6.81 -13.17 -2.88
CA SER A 326 -7.25 -14.41 -3.52
C SER A 326 -6.79 -15.63 -2.72
N ARG A 327 -7.63 -16.67 -2.66
CA ARG A 327 -7.22 -17.86 -1.92
C ARG A 327 -6.52 -18.88 -2.79
N LYS A 328 -7.08 -19.19 -3.98
CA LYS A 328 -6.57 -20.29 -4.84
C LYS A 328 -6.02 -19.82 -6.19
N SER A 329 -5.89 -18.54 -6.37
CA SER A 329 -5.40 -17.96 -7.63
C SER A 329 -4.74 -16.63 -7.37
N SER A 330 -4.25 -15.96 -8.42
CA SER A 330 -3.50 -14.72 -8.29
C SER A 330 -4.32 -13.53 -7.79
N ALA A 331 -3.65 -12.59 -7.12
CA ALA A 331 -4.17 -11.25 -6.81
C ALA A 331 -3.37 -10.19 -7.55
N ILE A 332 -4.05 -9.41 -8.39
CA ILE A 332 -3.42 -8.37 -9.20
C ILE A 332 -3.99 -7.00 -8.84
N THR A 333 -3.12 -6.04 -8.55
CA THR A 333 -3.50 -4.67 -8.21
C THR A 333 -2.77 -3.65 -9.09
N ASP A 334 -3.50 -2.73 -9.70
CA ASP A 334 -2.98 -1.60 -10.49
C ASP A 334 -3.58 -0.28 -9.99
N ILE A 335 -2.78 0.55 -9.32
CA ILE A 335 -3.19 1.85 -8.77
C ILE A 335 -2.43 2.96 -9.47
N LEU A 336 -3.16 3.95 -9.95
CA LEU A 336 -2.58 5.18 -10.50
C LEU A 336 -3.29 6.40 -9.94
N LEU A 337 -2.60 7.19 -9.14
CA LEU A 337 -3.00 8.53 -8.76
C LEU A 337 -2.13 9.56 -9.49
N THR A 338 -2.76 10.46 -10.23
CA THR A 338 -2.05 11.52 -10.97
C THR A 338 -1.89 12.80 -10.17
N GLY A 339 -2.69 12.99 -9.12
CA GLY A 339 -2.60 14.06 -8.14
C GLY A 339 -2.10 13.59 -6.79
N ASP A 340 -2.36 14.38 -5.75
CA ASP A 340 -1.84 14.12 -4.42
C ASP A 340 -2.74 13.15 -3.63
N LEU A 341 -2.11 12.37 -2.76
CA LEU A 341 -2.76 11.55 -1.76
C LEU A 341 -2.60 12.22 -0.39
N THR A 342 -3.71 12.57 0.25
CA THR A 342 -3.69 13.30 1.52
C THR A 342 -4.52 12.62 2.59
N SER A 343 -3.95 12.49 3.79
CA SER A 343 -4.67 12.12 5.01
C SER A 343 -4.32 13.09 6.14
N THR A 344 -5.34 13.71 6.75
CA THR A 344 -5.10 14.77 7.74
C THR A 344 -4.92 14.26 9.17
N SER A 345 -5.34 13.03 9.48
CA SER A 345 -5.26 12.43 10.83
C SER A 345 -4.80 10.98 10.83
N GLY A 346 -4.52 10.39 9.66
CA GLY A 346 -4.18 8.97 9.54
C GLY A 346 -3.14 8.67 8.49
N ALA A 347 -3.21 7.46 7.92
CA ALA A 347 -2.31 7.00 6.89
C ALA A 347 -2.72 7.50 5.48
N GLY A 348 -1.75 7.75 4.60
CA GLY A 348 -2.04 8.07 3.21
C GLY A 348 -2.66 6.88 2.49
N LEU A 349 -1.96 5.77 2.37
CA LEU A 349 -2.43 4.50 1.81
C LEU A 349 -2.17 3.35 2.77
N VAL A 350 -3.20 2.56 3.02
CA VAL A 350 -3.07 1.22 3.61
C VAL A 350 -3.41 0.20 2.52
N PHE A 351 -2.45 -0.65 2.18
CA PHE A 351 -2.59 -1.70 1.17
C PHE A 351 -2.29 -3.06 1.77
N ASN A 352 -3.20 -4.00 1.56
CA ASN A 352 -3.02 -5.40 1.94
C ASN A 352 -3.36 -6.30 0.76
N SER A 353 -2.55 -7.31 0.50
CA SER A 353 -2.84 -8.38 -0.44
C SER A 353 -2.40 -9.72 0.12
N TYR A 354 -3.27 -10.70 0.03
CA TYR A 354 -3.01 -12.05 0.52
C TYR A 354 -3.44 -13.11 -0.49
N VAL A 355 -2.55 -14.06 -0.77
CA VAL A 355 -2.80 -15.21 -1.66
C VAL A 355 -2.32 -16.50 -1.00
N GLU A 356 -3.09 -17.60 -1.12
CA GLU A 356 -2.66 -18.90 -0.58
C GLU A 356 -1.92 -19.76 -1.62
N GLU A 357 -2.39 -19.84 -2.87
CA GLU A 357 -1.96 -20.88 -3.83
C GLU A 357 -1.40 -20.33 -5.17
N ASP A 358 -1.11 -19.04 -5.30
CA ASP A 358 -0.64 -18.45 -6.58
C ASP A 358 0.06 -17.10 -6.31
N ASP A 359 0.26 -16.29 -7.34
CA ASP A 359 1.09 -15.10 -7.34
C ASP A 359 0.37 -13.84 -6.84
N ILE A 360 1.14 -12.91 -6.28
CA ILE A 360 0.73 -11.53 -6.07
C ILE A 360 1.48 -10.63 -7.05
N GLY A 361 0.72 -9.80 -7.79
CA GLY A 361 1.24 -8.71 -8.59
C GLY A 361 0.63 -7.37 -8.14
N ALA A 362 1.44 -6.43 -7.67
CA ALA A 362 0.99 -5.09 -7.32
C ALA A 362 1.83 -4.03 -8.01
N SER A 363 1.17 -3.09 -8.69
CA SER A 363 1.80 -1.91 -9.28
C SER A 363 1.09 -0.67 -8.77
N ILE A 364 1.79 0.16 -8.01
CA ILE A 364 1.26 1.34 -7.36
C ILE A 364 2.05 2.57 -7.80
N LYS A 365 1.39 3.51 -8.47
CA LYS A 365 2.00 4.76 -8.94
C LYS A 365 1.30 5.95 -8.31
N LEU A 366 2.07 6.75 -7.59
CA LEU A 366 1.59 7.89 -6.82
C LEU A 366 2.41 9.14 -7.15
N ASN A 367 1.83 10.30 -6.88
CA ASN A 367 2.52 11.57 -6.93
C ASN A 367 2.94 12.00 -5.50
N ASN A 368 2.51 13.17 -5.01
CA ASN A 368 2.83 13.58 -3.64
C ASN A 368 1.94 12.87 -2.61
N ILE A 369 2.50 12.62 -1.43
CA ILE A 369 1.78 11.99 -0.33
C ILE A 369 1.95 12.85 0.92
N TYR A 370 0.84 13.26 1.51
CA TYR A 370 0.79 14.02 2.76
C TYR A 370 -0.02 13.26 3.79
N SER A 371 0.56 12.93 4.94
CA SER A 371 -0.13 12.18 5.98
C SER A 371 0.26 12.63 7.38
N TYR A 372 -0.58 12.28 8.35
CA TYR A 372 -0.29 12.56 9.76
C TYR A 372 0.51 11.42 10.39
N TYR A 373 0.14 10.16 10.11
CA TYR A 373 0.87 8.96 10.52
C TYR A 373 1.65 8.38 9.33
N GLU A 374 1.68 7.06 9.15
CA GLU A 374 2.35 6.42 8.03
C GLU A 374 1.89 6.97 6.68
N ALA A 375 2.82 7.39 5.83
CA ALA A 375 2.42 7.80 4.50
C ALA A 375 1.93 6.59 3.68
N LEU A 376 2.69 5.50 3.70
CA LEU A 376 2.35 4.24 3.07
C LEU A 376 2.57 3.08 4.03
N SER A 377 1.53 2.27 4.25
CA SER A 377 1.58 1.01 4.96
C SER A 377 1.17 -0.11 4.02
N LEU A 378 2.14 -0.90 3.56
CA LEU A 378 2.01 -1.82 2.45
C LEU A 378 2.36 -3.24 2.89
N SER A 379 1.47 -4.19 2.62
CA SER A 379 1.67 -5.61 2.93
C SER A 379 1.23 -6.49 1.77
N ALA A 380 2.12 -7.39 1.32
CA ALA A 380 1.82 -8.37 0.28
C ALA A 380 2.38 -9.74 0.70
N ASN A 381 1.51 -10.74 0.85
CA ASN A 381 1.90 -12.04 1.37
C ASN A 381 1.31 -13.18 0.55
N THR A 382 2.16 -14.06 0.00
CA THR A 382 1.71 -15.32 -0.63
C THR A 382 2.29 -16.54 0.09
N LEU A 383 1.52 -17.62 0.16
CA LEU A 383 2.02 -18.89 0.70
C LEU A 383 2.69 -19.73 -0.40
N ASN A 384 2.02 -19.94 -1.53
CA ASN A 384 2.51 -20.80 -2.62
C ASN A 384 2.50 -20.02 -3.93
N GLY A 385 3.50 -19.19 -4.18
CA GLY A 385 3.59 -18.39 -5.39
C GLY A 385 4.62 -17.27 -5.26
N ASP A 386 4.80 -16.56 -6.33
CA ASP A 386 5.71 -15.42 -6.39
C ASP A 386 5.00 -14.13 -5.93
N MET A 387 5.72 -13.27 -5.23
CA MET A 387 5.27 -11.93 -4.88
C MET A 387 6.09 -10.89 -5.65
N GLN A 388 5.41 -10.08 -6.44
CA GLN A 388 6.01 -8.91 -7.09
C GLN A 388 5.27 -7.64 -6.68
N PHE A 389 6.01 -6.70 -6.15
CA PHE A 389 5.49 -5.41 -5.70
C PHE A 389 6.31 -4.26 -6.29
N ASP A 390 5.69 -3.45 -7.15
CA ASP A 390 6.29 -2.29 -7.80
C ASP A 390 5.65 -1.00 -7.25
N LEU A 391 6.43 -0.16 -6.59
CA LEU A 391 6.03 1.15 -6.08
C LEU A 391 6.82 2.25 -6.76
N ASP A 392 6.12 3.18 -7.39
CA ASP A 392 6.70 4.34 -8.08
C ASP A 392 6.08 5.64 -7.55
N ILE A 393 6.88 6.47 -6.88
CA ILE A 393 6.46 7.73 -6.29
C ILE A 393 7.24 8.86 -6.96
N SER A 394 6.57 9.57 -7.86
CA SER A 394 7.19 10.65 -8.64
C SER A 394 7.34 11.96 -7.88
N GLY A 395 6.54 12.17 -6.84
CA GLY A 395 6.55 13.36 -6.00
C GLY A 395 7.21 13.15 -4.65
N ASP A 396 6.83 13.97 -3.68
CA ASP A 396 7.39 13.98 -2.34
C ASP A 396 6.47 13.26 -1.35
N ILE A 397 7.06 12.59 -0.36
CA ILE A 397 6.37 12.05 0.80
C ILE A 397 6.66 12.94 2.00
N VAL A 398 5.60 13.40 2.66
CA VAL A 398 5.68 14.18 3.90
C VAL A 398 4.70 13.61 4.93
N ASN A 399 5.21 13.14 6.05
CA ASN A 399 4.38 12.72 7.17
C ASN A 399 4.92 13.22 8.50
N GLU A 400 3.99 13.55 9.43
CA GLU A 400 4.35 14.28 10.64
C GLU A 400 4.90 13.38 11.75
N TYR A 401 4.34 12.17 11.96
CA TYR A 401 4.68 11.32 13.11
C TYR A 401 5.09 9.89 12.76
N GLY A 402 4.71 9.36 11.62
CA GLY A 402 4.89 7.95 11.28
C GLY A 402 6.10 7.66 10.40
N THR A 403 6.08 6.50 9.80
CA THR A 403 7.03 6.05 8.78
C THR A 403 6.60 6.56 7.39
N GLY A 404 7.55 7.04 6.59
CA GLY A 404 7.26 7.45 5.21
C GLY A 404 6.75 6.28 4.38
N ILE A 405 7.56 5.24 4.21
CA ILE A 405 7.17 3.99 3.54
C ILE A 405 7.45 2.81 4.47
N LEU A 406 6.41 2.08 4.83
CA LEU A 406 6.50 0.78 5.49
C LEU A 406 6.04 -0.30 4.52
N MET A 407 6.96 -1.15 4.06
CA MET A 407 6.68 -2.25 3.15
C MET A 407 7.05 -3.58 3.78
N MET A 408 6.11 -4.53 3.73
CA MET A 408 6.29 -5.92 4.15
C MET A 408 5.89 -6.85 3.01
N GLY A 409 6.86 -7.58 2.45
CA GLY A 409 6.63 -8.60 1.43
C GLY A 409 7.02 -9.97 1.93
N MET A 410 6.20 -10.98 1.64
CA MET A 410 6.49 -12.37 2.00
C MET A 410 6.02 -13.34 0.92
N ALA A 411 6.92 -14.24 0.52
CA ALA A 411 6.58 -15.43 -0.26
C ALA A 411 7.08 -16.67 0.49
N SER A 412 6.17 -17.60 0.86
CA SER A 412 6.61 -18.79 1.59
C SER A 412 7.17 -19.85 0.66
N GLU A 413 6.54 -20.12 -0.48
CA GLU A 413 7.01 -21.08 -1.48
C GLU A 413 7.13 -20.42 -2.85
N GLY A 414 8.07 -19.47 -2.99
CA GLY A 414 8.28 -18.70 -4.22
C GLY A 414 9.23 -17.54 -4.02
N ASN A 415 9.38 -16.73 -5.05
CA ASN A 415 10.23 -15.55 -5.01
C ASN A 415 9.48 -14.35 -4.45
N SER A 416 10.18 -13.50 -3.70
CA SER A 416 9.65 -12.25 -3.20
C SER A 416 10.44 -11.08 -3.79
N THR A 417 9.81 -10.27 -4.63
CA THR A 417 10.46 -9.13 -5.30
C THR A 417 9.77 -7.84 -4.91
N ILE A 418 10.52 -6.91 -4.36
CA ILE A 418 10.07 -5.56 -4.02
C ILE A 418 10.91 -4.56 -4.81
N ILE A 419 10.25 -3.71 -5.58
CA ILE A 419 10.87 -2.61 -6.32
C ILE A 419 10.24 -1.30 -5.82
N ILE A 420 11.07 -0.39 -5.33
CA ILE A 420 10.61 0.93 -4.87
C ILE A 420 11.43 2.02 -5.54
N ASN A 421 10.76 2.92 -6.24
CA ASN A 421 11.30 4.17 -6.72
C ASN A 421 10.62 5.32 -5.99
N ALA A 422 11.39 6.12 -5.28
CA ALA A 422 10.89 7.27 -4.55
C ALA A 422 11.78 8.51 -4.77
N ASN A 423 11.21 9.68 -4.52
CA ASN A 423 11.93 10.95 -4.54
C ASN A 423 12.26 11.38 -3.10
N ASN A 424 11.78 12.53 -2.62
CA ASN A 424 12.02 12.98 -1.26
C ASN A 424 11.07 12.29 -0.26
N ILE A 425 11.59 11.89 0.88
CA ILE A 425 10.80 11.36 1.99
C ILE A 425 11.18 12.13 3.26
N ASN A 426 10.25 12.92 3.76
CA ASN A 426 10.37 13.62 5.03
C ASN A 426 9.38 13.01 6.03
N SER A 427 9.87 12.40 7.08
CA SER A 427 9.06 11.65 8.04
C SER A 427 9.40 11.98 9.49
N GLY A 428 8.38 11.93 10.34
CA GLY A 428 8.55 12.14 11.78
C GLY A 428 9.29 11.00 12.47
N SER A 429 9.20 9.76 11.95
CA SER A 429 9.87 8.60 12.52
C SER A 429 10.93 8.03 11.57
N GLN A 430 10.63 7.03 10.78
CA GLN A 430 11.54 6.41 9.80
C GLN A 430 11.17 6.86 8.39
N SER A 431 12.16 7.19 7.54
CA SER A 431 11.80 7.56 6.17
C SER A 431 11.37 6.35 5.35
N LEU A 432 12.12 5.25 5.43
CA LEU A 432 11.87 4.06 4.64
C LEU A 432 12.15 2.81 5.45
N LYS A 433 11.19 1.88 5.48
CA LYS A 433 11.36 0.55 6.08
C LYS A 433 10.83 -0.53 5.15
N VAL A 434 11.71 -1.41 4.71
CA VAL A 434 11.39 -2.51 3.80
C VAL A 434 11.80 -3.82 4.43
N ASN A 435 10.83 -4.72 4.61
CA ASN A 435 11.06 -6.10 5.01
C ASN A 435 10.65 -7.02 3.87
N ASN A 436 11.56 -7.80 3.36
CA ASN A 436 11.36 -8.72 2.25
C ASN A 436 11.75 -10.14 2.66
N TYR A 437 10.84 -11.06 2.62
CA TYR A 437 11.04 -12.42 3.09
C TYR A 437 10.66 -13.45 2.04
N SER A 438 11.51 -14.45 1.83
CA SER A 438 11.17 -15.68 1.12
C SER A 438 11.61 -16.90 1.94
N HIS A 439 10.80 -17.95 1.98
CA HIS A 439 11.23 -19.20 2.63
C HIS A 439 11.87 -20.16 1.62
N LEU A 440 11.19 -20.44 0.50
CA LEU A 440 11.70 -21.30 -0.58
C LEU A 440 11.76 -20.48 -1.89
N GLY A 441 12.86 -19.80 -2.15
CA GLY A 441 13.00 -18.98 -3.35
C GLY A 441 13.94 -17.80 -3.09
N THR A 442 13.99 -16.88 -4.02
CA THR A 442 14.85 -15.70 -3.93
C THR A 442 14.07 -14.50 -3.39
N ALA A 443 14.65 -13.76 -2.45
CA ALA A 443 14.13 -12.45 -2.07
C ALA A 443 14.98 -11.35 -2.72
N VAL A 444 14.34 -10.45 -3.45
CA VAL A 444 14.99 -9.31 -4.11
C VAL A 444 14.38 -8.01 -3.61
N SER A 445 15.20 -7.13 -3.04
CA SER A 445 14.83 -5.76 -2.71
C SER A 445 15.63 -4.82 -3.61
N ASP A 446 14.97 -4.15 -4.55
CA ASP A 446 15.55 -3.16 -5.46
C ASP A 446 14.96 -1.78 -5.14
N ILE A 447 15.73 -0.97 -4.43
CA ILE A 447 15.27 0.27 -3.83
C ILE A 447 16.08 1.44 -4.37
N THR A 448 15.39 2.42 -4.93
CA THR A 448 16.01 3.67 -5.40
C THR A 448 15.29 4.86 -4.77
N ALA A 449 16.02 5.69 -4.02
CA ALA A 449 15.54 6.98 -3.55
C ALA A 449 16.47 8.08 -4.09
N THR A 450 15.97 8.84 -5.04
CA THR A 450 16.77 9.85 -5.77
C THR A 450 16.84 11.19 -5.07
N GLY A 451 15.93 11.46 -4.15
CA GLY A 451 15.85 12.69 -3.38
C GLY A 451 16.48 12.59 -2.00
N HIS A 452 15.95 13.37 -1.08
CA HIS A 452 16.43 13.46 0.30
C HIS A 452 15.56 12.63 1.24
N LEU A 453 16.16 11.73 2.01
CA LEU A 453 15.51 10.98 3.08
C LEU A 453 15.74 11.71 4.41
N VAL A 454 14.69 12.17 5.06
CA VAL A 454 14.75 12.86 6.36
C VAL A 454 13.93 12.10 7.38
N SER A 455 14.57 11.71 8.48
CA SER A 455 13.92 11.11 9.65
C SER A 455 14.14 12.01 10.87
N GLU A 456 13.08 12.63 11.40
CA GLU A 456 13.22 13.60 12.47
C GLU A 456 13.51 12.96 13.84
N GLN A 457 13.04 11.75 14.09
CA GLN A 457 13.14 11.09 15.41
C GLN A 457 13.73 9.68 15.39
N GLY A 458 13.94 9.08 14.23
CA GLY A 458 14.32 7.67 14.12
C GLY A 458 15.47 7.40 13.15
N VAL A 459 15.48 6.17 12.66
CA VAL A 459 16.41 5.68 11.62
C VAL A 459 15.99 6.22 10.26
N GLY A 460 16.95 6.60 9.42
CA GLY A 460 16.67 7.09 8.07
C GLY A 460 16.05 6.02 7.20
N ALA A 461 16.74 4.91 6.99
CA ALA A 461 16.26 3.81 6.16
C ALA A 461 16.64 2.45 6.75
N ILE A 462 15.70 1.50 6.74
CA ILE A 462 15.90 0.12 7.22
C ILE A 462 15.51 -0.85 6.11
N PHE A 463 16.41 -1.76 5.77
CA PHE A 463 16.22 -2.79 4.77
C PHE A 463 16.54 -4.15 5.35
N SER A 464 15.56 -5.05 5.35
CA SER A 464 15.76 -6.43 5.77
C SER A 464 15.33 -7.37 4.65
N THR A 465 16.28 -8.12 4.09
CA THR A 465 16.04 -9.13 3.06
C THR A 465 16.46 -10.48 3.61
N TYR A 466 15.51 -11.36 3.82
CA TYR A 466 15.73 -12.65 4.46
C TYR A 466 15.23 -13.82 3.60
N VAL A 467 16.06 -14.85 3.48
CA VAL A 467 15.72 -16.10 2.77
C VAL A 467 16.14 -17.31 3.58
N SER A 468 15.27 -18.31 3.66
CA SER A 468 15.65 -19.61 4.26
C SER A 468 16.32 -20.54 3.27
N GLN A 469 15.78 -20.67 2.05
CA GLN A 469 16.37 -21.50 0.97
C GLN A 469 16.33 -20.72 -0.34
N GLY A 470 17.50 -20.27 -0.79
CA GLY A 470 17.68 -19.43 -1.98
C GLY A 470 18.51 -18.19 -1.69
N ASP A 471 18.57 -17.27 -2.61
CA ASP A 471 19.40 -16.09 -2.52
C ASP A 471 18.67 -14.89 -1.90
N ALA A 472 19.29 -14.17 -0.98
CA ALA A 472 18.88 -12.89 -0.48
C ALA A 472 19.63 -11.77 -1.21
N ILE A 473 18.94 -10.90 -1.92
CA ILE A 473 19.53 -9.85 -2.75
C ILE A 473 18.97 -8.48 -2.37
N ALA A 474 19.83 -7.56 -1.95
CA ALA A 474 19.52 -6.17 -1.69
C ALA A 474 20.30 -5.26 -2.62
N VAL A 475 19.59 -4.49 -3.47
CA VAL A 475 20.16 -3.45 -4.34
C VAL A 475 19.57 -2.12 -3.90
N ILE A 476 20.39 -1.27 -3.32
CA ILE A 476 19.94 -0.06 -2.64
C ILE A 476 20.73 1.14 -3.19
N ASN A 477 20.01 2.07 -3.80
CA ASN A 477 20.55 3.31 -4.36
C ASN A 477 19.92 4.51 -3.66
N LEU A 478 20.71 5.24 -2.90
CA LEU A 478 20.25 6.38 -2.10
C LEU A 478 21.05 7.64 -2.50
N ASN A 479 20.46 8.79 -2.23
CA ASN A 479 21.14 10.06 -2.39
C ASN A 479 21.47 10.65 -1.01
N ASP A 480 20.78 11.70 -0.57
CA ASP A 480 21.05 12.34 0.71
C ASP A 480 20.17 11.74 1.83
N ILE A 481 20.79 11.54 3.01
CA ILE A 481 20.06 10.99 4.17
C ILE A 481 20.41 11.83 5.40
N THR A 482 19.37 12.25 6.12
CA THR A 482 19.52 12.90 7.43
C THR A 482 18.62 12.21 8.45
N ALA A 483 19.19 11.69 9.52
CA ALA A 483 18.45 10.96 10.54
C ALA A 483 18.84 11.40 11.95
N ALA A 484 17.86 11.38 12.86
CA ALA A 484 18.13 11.59 14.28
C ALA A 484 18.80 10.37 14.92
N GLY A 485 18.53 9.16 14.47
CA GLY A 485 19.20 7.92 14.82
C GLY A 485 20.25 7.50 13.79
N SER A 486 20.43 6.20 13.58
CA SER A 486 21.24 5.65 12.49
C SER A 486 20.66 6.06 11.13
N SER A 487 21.54 6.30 10.13
CA SER A 487 21.01 6.73 8.83
C SER A 487 20.58 5.58 7.97
N VAL A 488 21.37 4.51 7.85
CA VAL A 488 21.06 3.33 7.02
C VAL A 488 21.33 2.06 7.80
N GLU A 489 20.33 1.18 7.88
CA GLU A 489 20.46 -0.16 8.45
C GLU A 489 20.09 -1.21 7.40
N ILE A 490 20.96 -2.18 7.13
CA ILE A 490 20.77 -3.22 6.12
C ILE A 490 21.07 -4.59 6.72
N ASP A 491 20.09 -5.47 6.65
CA ASP A 491 20.23 -6.89 6.96
C ASP A 491 19.92 -7.73 5.72
N THR A 492 20.91 -8.46 5.21
CA THR A 492 20.74 -9.40 4.10
C THR A 492 21.18 -10.79 4.56
N ILE A 493 20.22 -11.70 4.70
CA ILE A 493 20.45 -13.00 5.34
C ILE A 493 19.91 -14.13 4.46
N ALA A 494 20.78 -15.09 4.12
CA ALA A 494 20.41 -16.33 3.45
C ALA A 494 20.85 -17.54 4.31
N SER A 495 19.92 -18.44 4.67
CA SER A 495 20.31 -19.65 5.41
C SER A 495 20.86 -20.73 4.48
N GLU A 496 20.23 -20.99 3.34
CA GLU A 496 20.73 -21.90 2.31
C GLU A 496 20.75 -21.17 0.97
N GLY A 497 21.88 -20.52 0.64
CA GLY A 497 22.03 -19.68 -0.56
C GLY A 497 22.94 -18.49 -0.32
N ASN A 498 22.97 -17.57 -1.25
CA ASN A 498 23.88 -16.43 -1.20
C ASN A 498 23.20 -15.19 -0.60
N SER A 499 23.97 -14.42 0.18
CA SER A 499 23.59 -13.09 0.64
C SER A 499 24.33 -12.04 -0.17
N ILE A 500 23.59 -11.22 -0.92
CA ILE A 500 24.14 -10.26 -1.88
C ILE A 500 23.62 -8.87 -1.55
N THR A 501 24.52 -7.94 -1.26
CA THR A 501 24.18 -6.55 -0.96
C THR A 501 24.96 -5.59 -1.86
N TYR A 502 24.25 -4.74 -2.57
CA TYR A 502 24.79 -3.58 -3.27
C TYR A 502 24.21 -2.32 -2.64
N LEU A 503 25.08 -1.46 -2.12
CA LEU A 503 24.70 -0.17 -1.58
C LEU A 503 25.45 0.94 -2.29
N THR A 504 24.72 1.88 -2.90
CA THR A 504 25.30 3.11 -3.47
C THR A 504 24.67 4.31 -2.78
N VAL A 505 25.51 5.20 -2.23
CA VAL A 505 25.06 6.50 -1.70
C VAL A 505 25.83 7.61 -2.40
N THR A 506 25.13 8.33 -3.26
CA THR A 506 25.75 9.37 -4.11
C THR A 506 25.89 10.72 -3.41
N GLY A 507 25.07 10.98 -2.42
CA GLY A 507 25.02 12.23 -1.67
C GLY A 507 25.69 12.15 -0.30
N GLN A 508 25.06 12.77 0.69
CA GLN A 508 25.58 12.89 2.06
C GLN A 508 24.73 12.11 3.06
N ILE A 509 25.37 11.43 4.00
CA ILE A 509 24.74 10.78 5.14
C ILE A 509 25.04 11.58 6.40
N ASN A 510 24.00 11.93 7.19
CA ASN A 510 24.09 12.58 8.49
C ASN A 510 23.29 11.80 9.53
N ALA A 511 23.96 11.16 10.49
CA ALA A 511 23.36 10.44 11.62
C ALA A 511 23.69 11.20 12.94
N SER A 512 22.68 11.84 13.54
CA SER A 512 22.91 12.74 14.67
C SER A 512 23.19 11.99 15.98
N ASN A 513 22.58 10.82 16.20
CA ASN A 513 22.74 10.01 17.42
C ASN A 513 22.87 8.51 17.11
N GLY A 514 23.46 8.16 15.97
CA GLY A 514 23.61 6.77 15.54
C GLY A 514 24.79 6.56 14.62
N GLU A 515 24.84 5.38 14.04
CA GLU A 515 25.77 5.00 13.00
C GLU A 515 25.38 5.63 11.66
N GLY A 516 26.36 5.91 10.81
CA GLY A 516 26.11 6.33 9.43
C GLY A 516 25.48 5.20 8.63
N ILE A 517 26.17 4.08 8.53
CA ILE A 517 25.70 2.84 7.88
C ILE A 517 25.99 1.67 8.82
N THR A 518 24.96 0.88 9.08
CA THR A 518 25.07 -0.44 9.70
C THR A 518 24.65 -1.48 8.68
N LEU A 519 25.54 -2.43 8.34
CA LEU A 519 25.26 -3.49 7.39
C LEU A 519 25.62 -4.85 7.95
N SER A 520 24.67 -5.77 7.91
CA SER A 520 24.86 -7.19 8.22
C SER A 520 24.56 -8.03 6.97
N SER A 521 25.54 -8.82 6.53
CA SER A 521 25.39 -9.77 5.43
C SER A 521 25.77 -11.16 5.89
N GLN A 522 24.84 -12.09 5.89
CA GLN A 522 25.04 -13.40 6.48
C GLN A 522 24.56 -14.52 5.55
N ALA A 523 25.36 -15.58 5.41
CA ALA A 523 25.00 -16.83 4.77
C ALA A 523 25.34 -18.01 5.69
N THR A 524 24.46 -19.02 5.79
CA THR A 524 24.79 -20.24 6.55
C THR A 524 25.46 -21.27 5.66
N ASP A 525 24.84 -21.63 4.54
CA ASP A 525 25.42 -22.53 3.53
C ASP A 525 25.38 -21.81 2.17
N GLY A 526 26.39 -20.99 1.88
CA GLY A 526 26.46 -20.17 0.67
C GLY A 526 27.60 -19.15 0.73
N SER A 527 27.52 -18.13 -0.08
CA SER A 527 28.52 -17.04 -0.15
C SER A 527 27.88 -15.70 0.20
N THR A 528 28.71 -14.76 0.65
CA THR A 528 28.29 -13.36 0.78
C THR A 528 29.01 -12.49 -0.24
N LEU A 529 28.29 -11.54 -0.82
CA LEU A 529 28.84 -10.48 -1.64
C LEU A 529 28.32 -9.14 -1.12
N VAL A 530 29.21 -8.29 -0.67
CA VAL A 530 28.90 -6.94 -0.21
C VAL A 530 29.67 -5.93 -1.06
N ASN A 531 28.97 -5.05 -1.74
CA ASN A 531 29.54 -3.97 -2.52
C ASN A 531 28.95 -2.64 -2.05
N ILE A 532 29.80 -1.75 -1.55
CA ILE A 532 29.42 -0.45 -0.99
C ILE A 532 30.19 0.65 -1.71
N ASP A 533 29.48 1.62 -2.28
CA ASP A 533 30.06 2.83 -2.86
C ASP A 533 29.43 4.05 -2.20
N VAL A 534 30.17 4.78 -1.41
CA VAL A 534 29.67 5.88 -0.59
C VAL A 534 30.49 7.16 -0.73
N ASN A 535 29.84 8.29 -0.54
CA ASN A 535 30.46 9.60 -0.60
C ASN A 535 30.76 10.13 0.81
N ASN A 536 29.97 11.07 1.33
CA ASN A 536 30.23 11.70 2.62
C ASN A 536 29.34 11.11 3.72
N ILE A 537 29.94 10.83 4.89
CA ILE A 537 29.21 10.36 6.08
C ILE A 537 29.66 11.17 7.28
N ALA A 538 28.70 11.69 8.04
CA ALA A 538 28.90 12.27 9.36
C ALA A 538 28.00 11.53 10.36
N SER A 539 28.56 10.97 11.43
CA SER A 539 27.85 10.18 12.43
C SER A 539 28.30 10.45 13.84
N GLU A 540 27.47 10.14 14.82
CA GLU A 540 27.84 10.16 16.24
C GLU A 540 28.71 8.95 16.56
N TYR A 541 28.31 7.73 16.15
CA TYR A 541 29.07 6.49 16.34
C TYR A 541 29.80 6.09 15.05
N ASP A 542 29.92 4.81 14.73
CA ASP A 542 30.67 4.38 13.56
C ASP A 542 30.14 5.01 12.27
N ALA A 543 31.03 5.54 11.42
CA ALA A 543 30.55 6.05 10.13
C ALA A 543 30.09 4.88 9.24
N ILE A 544 30.86 3.77 9.25
CA ILE A 544 30.44 2.51 8.64
C ILE A 544 30.75 1.38 9.64
N TYR A 545 29.70 0.64 10.02
CA TYR A 545 29.82 -0.66 10.67
C TYR A 545 29.33 -1.75 9.74
N LEU A 546 30.20 -2.71 9.43
CA LEU A 546 29.87 -3.83 8.57
C LEU A 546 30.21 -5.15 9.27
N HIS A 547 29.19 -6.01 9.41
CA HIS A 547 29.37 -7.38 9.86
C HIS A 547 29.04 -8.35 8.72
N ASN A 548 30.05 -9.18 8.35
CA ASN A 548 29.87 -10.20 7.31
C ASN A 548 30.22 -11.56 7.88
N SER A 549 29.31 -12.52 7.74
CA SER A 549 29.57 -13.87 8.25
C SER A 549 29.03 -14.96 7.33
N VAL A 550 29.86 -16.00 7.14
CA VAL A 550 29.40 -17.27 6.56
C VAL A 550 29.63 -18.36 7.59
N THR A 551 28.63 -19.18 7.81
CA THR A 551 28.70 -20.34 8.72
C THR A 551 28.20 -21.56 7.96
N GLY A 552 28.65 -22.77 8.30
CA GLY A 552 28.22 -24.01 7.64
C GLY A 552 29.38 -24.85 7.16
N VAL A 553 29.10 -25.97 6.51
CA VAL A 553 30.08 -27.00 6.13
C VAL A 553 30.73 -26.76 4.78
N ASP A 554 30.09 -26.08 3.87
CA ASP A 554 30.61 -25.70 2.55
C ASP A 554 30.91 -24.20 2.55
N ASN A 555 32.06 -23.83 3.13
CA ASN A 555 32.52 -22.44 3.18
C ASN A 555 32.56 -21.85 1.77
N GLY A 556 31.52 -21.13 1.37
CA GLY A 556 31.51 -20.39 0.12
C GLY A 556 32.55 -19.28 0.10
N THR A 557 32.85 -18.78 -1.08
CA THR A 557 33.71 -17.60 -1.21
C THR A 557 32.93 -16.35 -0.86
N SER A 558 33.48 -15.51 0.00
CA SER A 558 32.83 -14.22 0.36
C SER A 558 33.70 -13.07 -0.09
N THR A 559 33.07 -11.95 -0.43
CA THR A 559 33.78 -10.75 -0.87
C THR A 559 33.13 -9.51 -0.27
N ILE A 560 33.95 -8.62 0.27
CA ILE A 560 33.56 -7.25 0.64
C ILE A 560 34.32 -6.28 -0.26
N ASP A 561 33.65 -5.43 -0.99
CA ASP A 561 34.21 -4.31 -1.74
C ASP A 561 33.62 -3.00 -1.24
N LEU A 562 34.42 -2.20 -0.53
CA LEU A 562 34.00 -0.92 0.02
C LEU A 562 34.80 0.21 -0.62
N ILE A 563 34.11 1.11 -1.29
CA ILE A 563 34.69 2.31 -1.91
C ILE A 563 34.18 3.55 -1.17
N THR A 564 35.10 4.35 -0.66
CA THR A 564 34.79 5.64 -0.03
C THR A 564 35.38 6.77 -0.85
N ARG A 565 34.54 7.67 -1.34
CA ARG A 565 34.96 8.76 -2.25
C ARG A 565 35.13 10.10 -1.54
N GLY A 566 34.33 10.35 -0.52
CA GLY A 566 34.28 11.60 0.23
C GLY A 566 34.83 11.45 1.66
N ALA A 567 34.36 12.31 2.56
CA ALA A 567 34.76 12.29 3.97
C ALA A 567 33.84 11.42 4.81
N LEU A 568 34.43 10.48 5.55
CA LEU A 568 33.78 9.69 6.59
C LEU A 568 34.22 10.20 7.94
N VAL A 569 33.34 10.77 8.74
CA VAL A 569 33.64 11.36 10.04
C VAL A 569 32.74 10.78 11.10
N SER A 570 33.30 10.03 12.01
CA SER A 570 32.67 9.58 13.25
C SER A 570 33.08 10.48 14.40
N GLN A 571 32.17 10.84 15.30
CA GLN A 571 32.47 11.65 16.48
C GLN A 571 32.98 10.81 17.65
N GLN A 572 32.46 9.59 17.85
CA GLN A 572 32.75 8.74 19.01
C GLN A 572 33.13 7.30 18.63
N GLY A 573 32.90 6.87 17.38
CA GLY A 573 33.15 5.52 16.91
C GLY A 573 34.32 5.42 15.93
N TYR A 574 34.34 4.32 15.18
CA TYR A 574 35.27 4.11 14.07
C TYR A 574 34.87 4.94 12.85
N GLY A 575 35.84 5.34 12.02
CA GLY A 575 35.53 5.78 10.66
C GLY A 575 35.00 4.62 9.83
N ILE A 576 35.69 3.48 9.83
CA ILE A 576 35.25 2.22 9.21
C ILE A 576 35.53 1.09 10.18
N ASN A 577 34.54 0.30 10.50
CA ASN A 577 34.61 -0.91 11.33
C ASN A 577 34.10 -2.11 10.54
N LEU A 578 35.00 -3.00 10.13
CA LEU A 578 34.68 -4.21 9.37
C LEU A 578 34.95 -5.45 10.18
N GLU A 579 33.96 -6.31 10.33
CA GLU A 579 34.06 -7.60 10.99
C GLU A 579 33.70 -8.72 10.01
N THR A 580 34.59 -9.65 9.75
CA THR A 580 34.34 -10.78 8.86
C THR A 580 35.01 -12.06 9.31
N ASN A 581 34.33 -13.19 9.11
CA ASN A 581 34.87 -14.51 9.37
C ASN A 581 35.32 -15.24 8.10
N THR A 582 34.93 -14.82 6.89
CA THR A 582 35.18 -15.60 5.66
C THR A 582 35.44 -14.77 4.40
N ALA A 583 35.38 -13.43 4.45
CA ALA A 583 35.43 -12.64 3.23
C ALA A 583 36.83 -12.15 2.87
N ASP A 584 37.17 -12.21 1.58
CA ASP A 584 38.19 -11.35 1.01
C ASP A 584 37.71 -9.91 1.04
N THR A 585 38.44 -9.03 1.67
CA THR A 585 38.05 -7.65 1.95
C THR A 585 38.88 -6.67 1.13
N TYR A 586 38.22 -5.82 0.36
CA TYR A 586 38.83 -4.73 -0.41
C TYR A 586 38.24 -3.41 0.07
N VAL A 587 39.09 -2.53 0.62
CA VAL A 587 38.68 -1.18 1.05
C VAL A 587 39.48 -0.17 0.25
N THR A 588 38.75 0.67 -0.51
CA THR A 588 39.33 1.76 -1.30
C THR A 588 38.99 3.10 -0.66
N VAL A 589 40.02 3.87 -0.30
CA VAL A 589 39.87 5.17 0.35
C VAL A 589 40.36 6.29 -0.56
N GLY A 590 39.40 7.14 -1.03
CA GLY A 590 39.68 8.32 -1.84
C GLY A 590 39.54 9.65 -1.11
N GLY A 591 39.04 9.67 0.14
CA GLY A 591 38.78 10.86 0.92
C GLY A 591 39.30 10.79 2.35
N LEU A 592 38.77 11.63 3.25
CA LEU A 592 39.07 11.63 4.68
C LEU A 592 38.35 10.45 5.37
N VAL A 593 39.06 9.72 6.22
CA VAL A 593 38.45 8.79 7.19
C VAL A 593 38.92 9.17 8.60
N HIS A 594 37.98 9.61 9.44
CA HIS A 594 38.21 10.03 10.81
C HIS A 594 37.41 9.16 11.77
N GLY A 595 38.07 8.60 12.77
CA GLY A 595 37.44 7.87 13.87
C GLY A 595 37.56 8.60 15.20
N GLY A 596 36.42 9.02 15.76
CA GLY A 596 36.39 9.77 17.02
C GLY A 596 36.83 8.99 18.24
N ASN A 597 36.80 7.67 18.21
CA ASN A 597 37.39 6.79 19.23
C ASN A 597 38.92 6.62 19.07
N GLY A 598 39.51 7.26 18.08
CA GLY A 598 40.93 7.16 17.76
C GLY A 598 41.27 6.11 16.69
N THR A 599 40.29 5.43 16.11
CA THR A 599 40.50 4.43 15.03
C THR A 599 39.80 4.88 13.74
N ALA A 600 40.59 5.18 12.72
CA ALA A 600 40.08 5.52 11.40
C ALA A 600 39.52 4.27 10.70
N ILE A 601 40.24 3.18 10.62
CA ILE A 601 39.84 1.94 9.97
C ILE A 601 40.25 0.74 10.82
N GLY A 602 39.27 -0.10 11.15
CA GLY A 602 39.45 -1.43 11.73
C GLY A 602 39.00 -2.51 10.76
N ILE A 603 39.87 -3.40 10.34
CA ILE A 603 39.54 -4.60 9.59
C ILE A 603 39.79 -5.79 10.51
N HIS A 604 38.74 -6.40 10.98
CA HIS A 604 38.75 -7.47 11.99
C HIS A 604 38.32 -8.79 11.33
N ARG A 605 39.19 -9.80 11.40
CA ARG A 605 38.96 -11.13 10.85
C ARG A 605 39.08 -12.18 11.94
N LEU A 606 38.44 -13.33 11.80
CA LEU A 606 38.61 -14.47 12.69
C LEU A 606 39.82 -15.32 12.25
N GLU A 607 40.53 -15.86 13.21
CA GLU A 607 41.65 -16.79 12.96
C GLU A 607 41.16 -18.06 12.25
N ASN A 608 42.05 -18.67 11.46
CA ASN A 608 41.82 -19.91 10.69
C ASN A 608 41.07 -19.82 9.37
N VAL A 609 40.87 -18.63 8.83
CA VAL A 609 40.26 -18.45 7.51
C VAL A 609 41.32 -17.99 6.50
N GLN A 610 41.39 -18.67 5.35
CA GLN A 610 42.34 -18.28 4.26
C GLN A 610 41.70 -17.16 3.41
N THR A 611 41.53 -15.99 3.98
CA THR A 611 41.00 -14.79 3.29
C THR A 611 42.02 -13.67 3.37
N SER A 612 41.89 -12.66 2.51
CA SER A 612 42.82 -11.53 2.45
C SER A 612 42.11 -10.21 2.78
N ALA A 613 42.85 -9.23 3.30
CA ALA A 613 42.43 -7.86 3.45
C ALA A 613 43.30 -6.92 2.62
N THR A 614 42.72 -6.14 1.76
CA THR A 614 43.42 -5.14 0.95
C THR A 614 42.87 -3.77 1.24
N LEU A 615 43.75 -2.86 1.69
CA LEU A 615 43.43 -1.44 1.82
C LEU A 615 44.15 -0.68 0.70
N GLU A 616 43.36 -0.11 -0.24
CA GLU A 616 43.87 0.77 -1.29
C GLU A 616 43.68 2.24 -0.89
N LEU A 617 44.76 2.99 -0.83
CA LEU A 617 44.77 4.43 -0.66
C LEU A 617 44.85 5.11 -2.03
N GLN A 618 43.96 6.00 -2.35
CA GLN A 618 43.95 6.79 -3.58
C GLN A 618 44.41 8.23 -3.31
N SER A 619 44.71 9.00 -4.37
CA SER A 619 45.02 10.41 -4.22
C SER A 619 43.86 11.15 -3.55
N GLY A 620 44.17 11.98 -2.54
CA GLY A 620 43.16 12.66 -1.74
C GLY A 620 42.80 11.96 -0.44
N TYR A 621 43.32 10.75 -0.19
CA TYR A 621 43.10 10.08 1.08
C TYR A 621 43.66 10.89 2.26
N ALA A 622 42.96 10.84 3.38
CA ALA A 622 43.44 11.28 4.69
C ALA A 622 42.93 10.31 5.76
N LEU A 623 43.84 9.84 6.63
CA LEU A 623 43.45 8.94 7.72
C LEU A 623 43.76 9.65 9.04
N GLU A 624 42.74 9.93 9.83
CA GLU A 624 42.85 10.54 11.16
C GLU A 624 42.37 9.52 12.21
N GLY A 625 43.32 8.84 12.81
CA GLY A 625 43.16 7.71 13.72
C GLY A 625 44.01 6.52 13.30
N VAL A 626 44.05 5.49 14.14
CA VAL A 626 44.70 4.21 13.88
C VAL A 626 44.03 3.53 12.70
N THR A 627 44.81 2.95 11.81
CA THR A 627 44.34 2.06 10.74
C THR A 627 44.95 0.68 10.97
N GLN A 628 44.09 -0.32 11.18
CA GLN A 628 44.57 -1.63 11.63
C GLN A 628 43.86 -2.80 10.92
N ALA A 629 44.65 -3.85 10.65
CA ALA A 629 44.17 -5.15 10.24
C ALA A 629 44.49 -6.17 11.31
N LEU A 630 43.49 -6.77 11.95
CA LEU A 630 43.61 -7.66 13.10
C LEU A 630 42.95 -9.01 12.84
N VAL A 631 43.56 -10.06 13.41
CA VAL A 631 43.01 -11.41 13.45
C VAL A 631 42.64 -11.74 14.90
N PHE A 632 41.44 -12.22 15.12
CA PHE A 632 40.90 -12.58 16.42
C PHE A 632 40.75 -14.11 16.56
N ASN A 633 41.10 -14.63 17.76
CA ASN A 633 40.92 -16.04 18.06
C ASN A 633 39.57 -16.30 18.70
N GLY A 634 38.54 -16.57 17.83
CA GLY A 634 37.21 -17.03 18.22
C GLY A 634 36.12 -15.96 18.40
N SER A 635 36.46 -14.73 18.81
CA SER A 635 35.46 -13.65 19.02
C SER A 635 36.09 -12.27 18.85
N TYR A 636 35.34 -11.31 18.29
CA TYR A 636 35.79 -9.90 18.19
C TYR A 636 35.74 -9.13 19.53
N ALA A 637 35.26 -9.77 20.60
CA ALA A 637 34.94 -9.10 21.85
C ALA A 637 36.12 -8.62 22.68
N GLU A 638 37.32 -9.22 22.51
CA GLU A 638 38.48 -8.90 23.35
C GLU A 638 39.70 -8.58 22.51
N ILE A 639 40.09 -7.29 22.45
CA ILE A 639 41.28 -6.82 21.72
C ILE A 639 42.60 -7.45 22.23
N ASN A 640 42.60 -7.96 23.47
CA ASN A 640 43.74 -8.64 24.04
C ASN A 640 44.00 -10.01 23.40
N ASP A 641 43.06 -10.60 22.73
CA ASP A 641 43.17 -11.85 21.98
C ASP A 641 43.42 -11.61 20.48
N ALA A 642 43.57 -10.35 20.05
CA ALA A 642 43.85 -9.97 18.68
C ALA A 642 45.35 -10.06 18.36
N ALA A 643 45.66 -10.48 17.14
CA ALA A 643 47.00 -10.45 16.57
C ALA A 643 47.05 -9.63 15.28
N LEU A 644 48.20 -9.14 14.87
CA LEU A 644 48.42 -8.45 13.61
C LEU A 644 48.24 -9.42 12.42
N ASP A 645 47.47 -9.03 11.41
CA ASP A 645 47.20 -9.85 10.22
C ASP A 645 48.26 -9.67 9.12
N LEU A 646 49.55 -9.86 9.47
CA LEU A 646 50.64 -9.63 8.54
C LEU A 646 50.71 -10.59 7.35
N ALA A 647 50.15 -11.78 7.50
CA ALA A 647 50.24 -12.83 6.46
C ALA A 647 49.35 -12.58 5.26
N ASN A 648 48.15 -12.01 5.52
CA ASN A 648 47.08 -11.92 4.52
C ASN A 648 46.58 -10.50 4.29
N SER A 649 47.20 -9.47 4.90
CA SER A 649 46.77 -8.09 4.74
C SER A 649 47.76 -7.26 3.91
N HIS A 650 47.20 -6.49 2.96
CA HIS A 650 47.98 -5.77 1.95
C HIS A 650 47.58 -4.29 1.94
N LEU A 651 48.58 -3.41 1.99
CA LEU A 651 48.44 -1.98 1.78
C LEU A 651 48.83 -1.64 0.34
N VAL A 652 47.93 -0.98 -0.37
CA VAL A 652 48.12 -0.64 -1.79
C VAL A 652 48.07 0.88 -1.97
N LEU A 653 49.03 1.43 -2.67
CA LEU A 653 49.06 2.81 -3.14
C LEU A 653 48.53 2.83 -4.58
N GLY A 654 47.29 3.24 -4.78
CA GLY A 654 46.56 3.11 -6.03
C GLY A 654 46.01 4.42 -6.60
N GLY A 655 44.93 4.34 -7.38
CA GLY A 655 44.29 5.46 -8.01
C GLY A 655 45.00 6.01 -9.24
N THR A 656 44.49 7.13 -9.77
CA THR A 656 45.02 7.77 -11.01
C THR A 656 45.69 9.11 -10.77
N GLY A 657 45.56 9.71 -9.58
CA GLY A 657 46.14 10.98 -9.20
C GLY A 657 47.47 10.77 -8.44
N ASP A 658 48.30 11.82 -8.41
CA ASP A 658 49.56 11.82 -7.66
C ASP A 658 49.31 12.08 -6.18
N ALA A 659 50.06 11.39 -5.31
CA ALA A 659 49.95 11.52 -3.85
C ALA A 659 51.28 11.28 -3.12
N ALA A 660 51.28 11.50 -1.82
CA ALA A 660 52.42 11.19 -0.96
C ALA A 660 51.99 10.20 0.14
N PHE A 661 52.94 9.34 0.53
CA PHE A 661 52.75 8.41 1.63
C PHE A 661 53.94 8.47 2.59
N ASP A 662 53.65 8.61 3.88
CA ASP A 662 54.69 8.64 4.93
C ASP A 662 54.93 7.22 5.48
N LEU A 663 56.07 6.65 5.15
CA LEU A 663 56.46 5.32 5.58
C LEU A 663 56.62 5.20 7.10
N THR A 664 56.82 6.29 7.82
CA THR A 664 56.94 6.26 9.29
C THR A 664 55.62 5.93 9.99
N ARG A 665 54.50 5.97 9.26
CA ARG A 665 53.19 5.56 9.78
C ARG A 665 53.05 4.03 9.90
N ILE A 666 53.86 3.24 9.21
CA ILE A 666 53.77 1.78 9.29
C ILE A 666 54.49 1.29 10.56
N ASP A 667 53.74 0.64 11.46
CA ASP A 667 54.26 0.03 12.67
C ASP A 667 53.59 -1.33 12.91
N ASN A 668 54.32 -2.38 12.59
CA ASN A 668 53.85 -3.77 12.67
C ASN A 668 54.39 -4.51 13.91
N ARG A 669 54.78 -3.80 14.97
CA ARG A 669 55.12 -4.43 16.24
C ARG A 669 53.87 -4.86 17.01
N GLU A 670 53.90 -5.98 17.72
CA GLU A 670 52.74 -6.46 18.50
C GLU A 670 52.28 -5.43 19.56
N GLU A 671 53.24 -4.73 20.20
CA GLU A 671 52.91 -3.67 21.15
C GLU A 671 52.15 -2.51 20.51
N ALA A 672 52.22 -2.38 19.19
CA ALA A 672 51.51 -1.37 18.43
C ALA A 672 49.99 -1.50 18.52
N ILE A 673 49.43 -2.66 18.79
CA ILE A 673 47.96 -2.85 18.94
C ILE A 673 47.41 -2.00 20.09
N LEU A 674 48.19 -1.84 21.17
CA LEU A 674 47.81 -1.15 22.41
C LEU A 674 48.43 0.24 22.58
N ASP A 675 49.32 0.64 21.69
CA ASP A 675 50.09 1.89 21.79
C ASP A 675 49.35 3.03 21.07
N GLY A 676 48.69 3.88 21.74
CA GLY A 676 47.72 4.90 21.25
C GLY A 676 48.22 5.98 20.28
N ASP A 677 49.18 5.73 19.36
CA ASP A 677 49.56 6.67 18.30
C ASP A 677 48.41 6.80 17.25
N PRO A 678 47.75 7.95 17.15
CA PRO A 678 46.53 8.10 16.35
C PRO A 678 46.74 8.08 14.83
N ASN A 679 47.96 8.05 14.34
CA ASN A 679 48.25 8.10 12.91
C ASN A 679 48.90 6.82 12.36
N ARG A 680 48.92 5.79 13.14
CA ARG A 680 49.61 4.54 12.79
C ARG A 680 48.77 3.66 11.86
N ILE A 681 49.51 2.94 10.98
CA ILE A 681 49.00 1.88 10.11
C ILE A 681 49.64 0.58 10.53
N THR A 682 48.86 -0.40 10.96
CA THR A 682 49.40 -1.64 11.54
C THR A 682 48.64 -2.87 11.01
N GLY A 683 49.33 -4.05 11.02
CA GLY A 683 48.73 -5.31 10.58
C GLY A 683 48.79 -5.58 9.08
N PHE A 684 49.44 -4.73 8.28
CA PHE A 684 49.61 -4.95 6.84
C PHE A 684 51.01 -5.45 6.54
N GLY A 685 51.13 -6.68 6.03
CA GLY A 685 52.42 -7.33 5.78
C GLY A 685 53.06 -6.94 4.46
N THR A 686 52.36 -6.33 3.51
CA THR A 686 52.92 -5.88 2.24
C THR A 686 52.48 -4.46 1.90
N LEU A 687 53.38 -3.72 1.26
CA LEU A 687 53.10 -2.44 0.63
C LEU A 687 53.34 -2.55 -0.87
N THR A 688 52.36 -2.32 -1.69
CA THR A 688 52.46 -2.38 -3.15
C THR A 688 51.96 -1.10 -3.78
N LYS A 689 52.38 -0.82 -5.00
CA LYS A 689 51.85 0.28 -5.82
C LYS A 689 51.18 -0.29 -7.07
N THR A 690 50.01 0.20 -7.36
CA THR A 690 49.21 -0.15 -8.57
C THR A 690 48.97 1.09 -9.41
N ASN A 691 48.49 0.89 -10.62
CA ASN A 691 48.10 1.95 -11.59
C ASN A 691 49.21 2.92 -12.01
N ASN A 692 48.86 3.95 -12.75
CA ASN A 692 49.82 4.91 -13.38
C ASN A 692 50.11 6.16 -12.53
N SER A 693 49.56 6.27 -11.31
CA SER A 693 49.78 7.40 -10.41
C SER A 693 51.26 7.49 -9.94
N ILE A 694 51.70 8.68 -9.55
CA ILE A 694 53.02 8.91 -8.94
C ILE A 694 52.82 9.04 -7.44
N TRP A 695 53.42 8.14 -6.68
CA TRP A 695 53.43 8.19 -5.23
C TRP A 695 54.82 8.63 -4.72
N THR A 696 54.83 9.72 -3.98
CA THR A 696 56.05 10.17 -3.30
C THR A 696 56.13 9.56 -1.91
N LEU A 697 57.09 8.67 -1.71
CA LEU A 697 57.33 8.07 -0.39
C LEU A 697 58.20 9.01 0.45
N THR A 698 57.72 9.36 1.64
CA THR A 698 58.42 10.22 2.60
C THR A 698 58.71 9.44 3.88
N GLY A 699 59.64 9.95 4.70
CA GLY A 699 60.06 9.26 5.91
C GLY A 699 61.00 8.08 5.62
N ALA A 700 61.98 7.86 6.47
CA ALA A 700 62.81 6.67 6.41
C ALA A 700 62.35 5.72 7.53
N ASN A 701 61.56 4.71 7.17
CA ASN A 701 61.30 3.62 8.09
C ASN A 701 62.47 2.63 7.97
N MET A 702 63.32 2.58 8.97
CA MET A 702 64.27 1.50 9.11
C MET A 702 63.61 0.34 9.84
N ALA A 703 62.59 -0.26 9.16
CA ALA A 703 62.09 -1.54 9.63
C ALA A 703 63.12 -2.62 9.29
N ASP A 704 63.62 -3.26 10.27
CA ASP A 704 64.43 -4.48 10.15
C ASP A 704 63.62 -5.64 9.62
#